data_3916f15be3dbb0b7ed4c169ae3c0d217
#
_entry.id   3916f15be3dbb0b7ed4c169ae3c0d217
#
_cell.length_a   1.000
_cell.length_b   1.000
_cell.length_c   1.000
_cell.angle_alpha   90.00
_cell.angle_beta   90.00
_cell.angle_gamma   90.00
#
_symmetry.space_group_name_H-M   'P 1'
#
loop_
_entity.id
_entity.type
_entity.pdbx_description
1 polymer ?
#
loop_
_entity_poly.entity_id
_entity_poly.type
_entity_poly.pdbx_seq_one_letter_code
_entity_poly.pdbx_strand_id
1 'polypeptide(L)'
;MAAVTEEPRIRLDPTQTCRIHLCSAGVSVLLDISSASLPWIVHWGAALPGLKAAEAASLVAVAVPHRTGNGQDLPVRLDVMASPHAGWSGRPGLVGDRDSTAWTPLFKITEVHLEPLEPLEPLEAVDPQEGVTDSTLTSVGAGTLFVTAEDPASSLRLAIELELTRSGLLRGRATLTNTASRRYRVQELGLVLPLPAQAREILDFAGHWGKERVPQRRELTVGTHLREGRKGRTGADAAHVLTVGEPGFGFAEGEVWGLHTGFSGNHRTWAERLFDGQQVLGGSELLLPGEVSLARGQSYTTPWLYGAYGRGLDEQAARFHDWLRSRPHHPVRPRPVTLNVWEAVYFDHRLEKLAALADRAAAVGVERYVLDDGWFGDRRDDTAGLGDWVVSADVWPEGLSPLIDHVTGLGMEFGLWFEPEMVNPDSAVARAHPEWIMAPGDRLPTEARSQQVLNLGVPEAYAHVRDQMVALLEEYPVAYIKWDHNRDLLEAGTRPDGRPGVHAQTLAAYRLMAELKEGHPDLEIESCSSGGARVDLGVLEHADRVWTSDDIDPFERQQMHRWTQQLIPPELMGAHVASGVSHSTGRTHTLHFRAGTAVWGHLGIEWDLTQADEQESTELLEWVSFHKDHRRLLHTGRVIRLDAVDPALQMHGVVRADRREALFAIIGAALPDVEPIGRLRLRGLEPEFSYRVQDVTPGAAPHGFRRPPWWPEEQGAVLSGRVLQTVGVHAPWLAPDTLRILHLDATPG
;
A
#
# COMPACT_ATOMS: atom_id res chain seq x y z
N MET A 1 -26.08 -25.43 -5.95
CA MET A 1 -26.09 -25.24 -4.50
C MET A 1 -24.93 -26.05 -3.94
N ALA A 2 -23.76 -25.46 -3.83
CA ALA A 2 -22.64 -26.01 -3.07
C ALA A 2 -22.94 -25.74 -1.60
N ALA A 3 -22.88 -26.77 -0.75
CA ALA A 3 -23.02 -26.64 0.69
C ALA A 3 -21.91 -25.67 1.17
N VAL A 4 -22.30 -24.53 1.73
CA VAL A 4 -21.41 -23.69 2.50
C VAL A 4 -21.05 -24.53 3.73
N THR A 5 -19.86 -25.11 3.73
CA THR A 5 -19.30 -25.71 4.93
C THR A 5 -19.05 -24.55 5.88
N GLU A 6 -19.81 -24.48 6.99
CA GLU A 6 -19.51 -23.54 8.08
C GLU A 6 -18.06 -23.78 8.51
N GLU A 7 -17.23 -22.74 8.41
CA GLU A 7 -15.86 -22.80 8.91
C GLU A 7 -15.87 -23.10 10.41
N PRO A 8 -14.94 -23.90 10.93
CA PRO A 8 -14.95 -24.34 12.32
C PRO A 8 -14.72 -23.15 13.25
N ARG A 9 -15.78 -22.71 13.94
CA ARG A 9 -15.72 -21.64 14.96
C ARG A 9 -15.37 -22.23 16.31
N ILE A 10 -14.26 -21.77 16.91
CA ILE A 10 -13.87 -22.13 18.26
C ILE A 10 -14.43 -21.05 19.20
N ARG A 11 -15.47 -21.37 19.97
CA ARG A 11 -15.98 -20.48 21.03
C ARG A 11 -15.13 -20.64 22.27
N LEU A 12 -14.72 -19.49 22.84
CA LEU A 12 -13.92 -19.44 24.05
C LEU A 12 -14.75 -18.82 25.17
N ASP A 13 -14.61 -19.34 26.40
CA ASP A 13 -15.30 -18.79 27.57
C ASP A 13 -14.49 -17.60 28.12
N PRO A 14 -14.97 -16.36 27.98
CA PRO A 14 -14.24 -15.19 28.44
C PRO A 14 -14.15 -15.07 29.97
N THR A 15 -14.88 -15.91 30.72
CA THR A 15 -14.81 -15.94 32.20
C THR A 15 -13.69 -16.85 32.72
N GLN A 16 -13.07 -17.64 31.85
CA GLN A 16 -11.93 -18.50 32.16
C GLN A 16 -10.62 -17.89 31.64
N THR A 17 -9.50 -18.33 32.23
CA THR A 17 -8.18 -17.96 31.71
C THR A 17 -8.02 -18.50 30.29
N CYS A 18 -7.96 -17.59 29.31
CA CYS A 18 -7.87 -17.92 27.90
C CYS A 18 -6.65 -17.23 27.27
N ARG A 19 -5.80 -18.03 26.63
CA ARG A 19 -4.67 -17.58 25.83
C ARG A 19 -4.82 -18.08 24.41
N ILE A 20 -4.49 -17.22 23.46
CA ILE A 20 -4.59 -17.53 22.04
C ILE A 20 -3.21 -17.32 21.42
N HIS A 21 -2.73 -18.32 20.73
CA HIS A 21 -1.49 -18.26 19.99
C HIS A 21 -1.78 -18.49 18.51
N LEU A 22 -1.48 -17.45 17.71
CA LEU A 22 -1.51 -17.51 16.25
C LEU A 22 -0.07 -17.59 15.75
N CYS A 23 0.23 -18.53 14.84
CA CYS A 23 1.58 -18.70 14.32
C CYS A 23 1.58 -19.01 12.83
N SER A 24 2.05 -18.07 12.00
CA SER A 24 2.06 -18.22 10.53
C SER A 24 3.27 -17.52 9.91
N ALA A 25 3.82 -18.11 8.87
CA ALA A 25 4.91 -17.53 8.04
C ALA A 25 6.08 -16.93 8.86
N GLY A 26 6.48 -17.58 9.95
CA GLY A 26 7.59 -17.09 10.78
C GLY A 26 7.21 -15.98 11.77
N VAL A 27 5.92 -15.71 11.97
CA VAL A 27 5.37 -14.75 12.95
C VAL A 27 4.52 -15.46 13.98
N SER A 28 4.64 -15.05 15.25
CA SER A 28 3.74 -15.43 16.32
C SER A 28 3.06 -14.20 16.91
N VAL A 29 1.79 -14.37 17.27
CA VAL A 29 1.00 -13.45 18.08
C VAL A 29 0.43 -14.23 19.26
N LEU A 30 0.84 -13.87 20.48
CA LEU A 30 0.30 -14.43 21.72
C LEU A 30 -0.60 -13.39 22.38
N LEU A 31 -1.87 -13.75 22.58
CA LEU A 31 -2.87 -12.90 23.23
C LEU A 31 -3.27 -13.49 24.58
N ASP A 32 -3.43 -12.64 25.59
CA ASP A 32 -4.03 -12.98 26.88
C ASP A 32 -5.36 -12.22 27.06
N ILE A 33 -6.44 -12.95 27.30
CA ILE A 33 -7.81 -12.45 27.55
C ILE A 33 -8.38 -12.96 28.88
N SER A 34 -7.50 -13.33 29.80
CA SER A 34 -7.87 -13.95 31.09
C SER A 34 -8.45 -13.01 32.12
N SER A 35 -8.42 -11.70 31.93
CA SER A 35 -8.87 -10.70 32.92
C SER A 35 -10.24 -10.10 32.66
N ALA A 36 -11.01 -10.64 31.71
CA ALA A 36 -12.26 -10.04 31.18
C ALA A 36 -12.09 -8.59 30.66
N SER A 37 -10.86 -8.09 30.57
CA SER A 37 -10.47 -6.87 29.86
C SER A 37 -10.30 -7.16 28.38
N LEU A 38 -10.14 -6.11 27.56
CA LEU A 38 -9.83 -6.28 26.15
C LEU A 38 -8.54 -7.09 25.95
N PRO A 39 -8.34 -7.74 24.79
CA PRO A 39 -7.17 -8.57 24.56
C PRO A 39 -5.86 -7.80 24.75
N TRP A 40 -4.92 -8.43 25.43
CA TRP A 40 -3.55 -7.98 25.54
C TRP A 40 -2.67 -8.79 24.60
N ILE A 41 -1.98 -8.15 23.66
CA ILE A 41 -0.96 -8.80 22.83
C ILE A 41 0.33 -8.87 23.65
N VAL A 42 0.65 -10.06 24.16
CA VAL A 42 1.84 -10.34 24.99
C VAL A 42 3.09 -10.41 24.13
N HIS A 43 2.96 -10.96 22.92
CA HIS A 43 4.03 -11.08 21.95
C HIS A 43 3.50 -10.87 20.53
N TRP A 44 4.20 -10.10 19.75
CA TRP A 44 4.05 -9.97 18.30
C TRP A 44 5.46 -9.81 17.69
N GLY A 45 5.90 -10.81 16.95
CA GLY A 45 7.26 -10.84 16.41
C GLY A 45 7.65 -12.22 15.87
N ALA A 46 8.91 -12.61 16.04
CA ALA A 46 9.41 -13.89 15.57
C ALA A 46 8.57 -15.06 16.08
N ALA A 47 8.43 -16.09 15.23
CA ALA A 47 7.62 -17.26 15.52
C ALA A 47 8.11 -18.02 16.77
N LEU A 48 7.15 -18.51 17.56
CA LEU A 48 7.33 -19.40 18.72
C LEU A 48 6.65 -20.75 18.41
N PRO A 49 7.21 -21.54 17.48
CA PRO A 49 6.58 -22.80 17.07
C PRO A 49 6.56 -23.80 18.23
N GLY A 50 5.46 -24.55 18.34
CA GLY A 50 5.33 -25.58 19.38
C GLY A 50 5.16 -25.03 20.80
N LEU A 51 4.74 -23.77 20.97
CA LEU A 51 4.51 -23.14 22.27
C LEU A 51 3.49 -23.95 23.08
N LYS A 52 3.87 -24.36 24.28
CA LYS A 52 3.02 -25.13 25.20
C LYS A 52 2.27 -24.23 26.18
N ALA A 53 1.15 -24.70 26.73
CA ALA A 53 0.30 -23.93 27.65
C ALA A 53 1.05 -23.40 28.89
N ALA A 54 1.92 -24.22 29.50
CA ALA A 54 2.73 -23.81 30.63
C ALA A 54 3.75 -22.72 30.27
N GLU A 55 4.34 -22.79 29.08
CA GLU A 55 5.29 -21.81 28.57
C GLU A 55 4.57 -20.49 28.22
N ALA A 56 3.42 -20.58 27.57
CA ALA A 56 2.57 -19.40 27.30
C ALA A 56 2.15 -18.69 28.61
N ALA A 57 1.79 -19.47 29.64
CA ALA A 57 1.49 -18.91 30.97
C ALA A 57 2.71 -18.19 31.59
N SER A 58 3.90 -18.79 31.45
CA SER A 58 5.15 -18.18 31.91
C SER A 58 5.49 -16.91 31.15
N LEU A 59 5.29 -16.89 29.81
CA LEU A 59 5.47 -15.68 28.99
C LEU A 59 4.54 -14.54 29.43
N VAL A 60 3.28 -14.81 29.69
CA VAL A 60 2.35 -13.81 30.25
C VAL A 60 2.87 -13.29 31.58
N ALA A 61 3.30 -14.15 32.47
CA ALA A 61 3.78 -13.77 33.81
C ALA A 61 5.04 -12.88 33.74
N VAL A 62 6.01 -13.22 32.87
CA VAL A 62 7.25 -12.42 32.73
C VAL A 62 7.05 -11.13 31.97
N ALA A 63 5.97 -11.03 31.17
CA ALA A 63 5.62 -9.81 30.45
C ALA A 63 4.96 -8.75 31.33
N VAL A 64 4.45 -9.10 32.52
CA VAL A 64 3.87 -8.14 33.47
C VAL A 64 4.97 -7.26 34.06
N PRO A 65 4.96 -5.93 33.83
CA PRO A 65 5.96 -5.04 34.39
C PRO A 65 5.79 -4.88 35.91
N HIS A 66 6.83 -4.47 36.61
CA HIS A 66 6.68 -4.03 38.00
C HIS A 66 5.89 -2.72 38.08
N ARG A 67 5.29 -2.46 39.23
CA ARG A 67 4.61 -1.16 39.47
C ARG A 67 5.63 -0.02 39.48
N THR A 68 5.27 1.08 38.84
CA THR A 68 6.10 2.29 38.86
C THR A 68 5.98 3.00 40.19
N GLY A 69 7.05 3.65 40.67
CA GLY A 69 7.01 4.49 41.86
C GLY A 69 6.03 5.65 41.66
N ASN A 70 5.15 5.90 42.65
CA ASN A 70 4.05 6.89 42.60
C ASN A 70 3.07 6.68 41.40
N GLY A 71 2.99 5.47 40.86
CA GLY A 71 2.03 5.06 39.83
C GLY A 71 0.80 4.38 40.44
N GLN A 72 0.08 3.66 39.57
CA GLN A 72 -1.09 2.88 39.95
C GLN A 72 -0.71 1.71 40.88
N ASP A 73 -1.67 1.25 41.71
CA ASP A 73 -1.45 0.11 42.59
C ASP A 73 -1.33 -1.25 41.89
N LEU A 74 -1.71 -1.29 40.59
CA LEU A 74 -1.56 -2.44 39.71
C LEU A 74 -0.60 -2.12 38.55
N PRO A 75 0.12 -3.13 38.01
CA PRO A 75 0.87 -2.95 36.78
C PRO A 75 0.00 -2.46 35.63
N VAL A 76 0.52 -1.53 34.83
CA VAL A 76 -0.18 -1.03 33.65
C VAL A 76 -0.30 -2.17 32.63
N ARG A 77 -1.51 -2.43 32.17
CA ARG A 77 -1.81 -3.41 31.12
C ARG A 77 -2.11 -2.68 29.81
N LEU A 78 -1.43 -3.09 28.75
CA LEU A 78 -1.64 -2.56 27.42
C LEU A 78 -2.60 -3.46 26.63
N ASP A 79 -3.88 -3.09 26.63
CA ASP A 79 -4.87 -3.75 25.75
C ASP A 79 -4.74 -3.25 24.30
N VAL A 80 -5.22 -4.03 23.33
CA VAL A 80 -5.21 -3.67 21.88
C VAL A 80 -5.93 -2.34 21.59
N MET A 81 -6.80 -1.89 22.46
CA MET A 81 -7.36 -0.55 22.52
C MET A 81 -6.95 0.08 23.85
N ALA A 82 -5.92 0.92 23.81
CA ALA A 82 -5.30 1.51 24.99
C ALA A 82 -6.33 2.30 25.81
N SER A 83 -6.43 2.02 27.12
CA SER A 83 -7.45 2.60 28.00
C SER A 83 -6.83 3.28 29.23
N PRO A 84 -7.29 4.50 29.59
CA PRO A 84 -6.89 5.16 30.83
C PRO A 84 -7.24 4.33 32.09
N HIS A 85 -8.30 3.52 32.04
CA HIS A 85 -8.68 2.64 33.17
C HIS A 85 -7.61 1.58 33.44
N ALA A 86 -6.94 1.06 32.38
CA ALA A 86 -5.83 0.12 32.52
C ALA A 86 -4.50 0.78 32.97
N GLY A 87 -4.52 2.09 33.24
CA GLY A 87 -3.35 2.87 33.63
C GLY A 87 -2.55 3.45 32.49
N TRP A 88 -3.01 3.28 31.23
CA TRP A 88 -2.33 3.85 30.08
C TRP A 88 -2.38 5.37 30.10
N SER A 89 -1.23 6.04 30.09
CA SER A 89 -1.10 7.51 30.17
C SER A 89 -0.77 8.15 28.81
N GLY A 90 -0.65 7.35 27.75
CA GLY A 90 -0.45 7.80 26.37
C GLY A 90 -1.77 8.04 25.63
N ARG A 91 -1.73 7.96 24.31
CA ARG A 91 -2.93 8.16 23.47
C ARG A 91 -3.97 7.07 23.76
N PRO A 92 -5.22 7.42 24.10
CA PRO A 92 -6.27 6.43 24.32
C PRO A 92 -6.77 5.88 22.98
N GLY A 93 -7.24 4.62 23.00
CA GLY A 93 -7.82 3.98 21.82
C GLY A 93 -9.21 4.51 21.44
N LEU A 94 -9.94 5.11 22.38
CA LEU A 94 -11.23 5.76 22.12
C LEU A 94 -11.23 7.17 22.70
N VAL A 95 -11.57 8.15 21.86
CA VAL A 95 -11.92 9.52 22.26
C VAL A 95 -13.32 9.80 21.75
N GLY A 96 -14.24 10.08 22.65
CA GLY A 96 -15.64 10.36 22.33
C GLY A 96 -16.45 10.69 23.55
N ASP A 97 -17.68 11.13 23.36
CA ASP A 97 -18.56 11.52 24.46
C ASP A 97 -20.04 11.48 24.09
N ARG A 98 -20.87 11.48 25.14
CA ARG A 98 -22.30 11.73 25.07
C ARG A 98 -22.60 12.94 25.95
N ASP A 99 -22.69 14.13 25.35
CA ASP A 99 -22.91 15.40 26.03
C ASP A 99 -21.94 15.60 27.22
N SER A 100 -20.65 15.42 26.97
CA SER A 100 -19.53 15.49 27.90
C SER A 100 -19.53 14.41 29.00
N THR A 101 -20.33 13.36 28.84
CA THR A 101 -20.33 12.15 29.69
C THR A 101 -19.95 10.92 28.88
N ALA A 102 -19.77 9.76 29.55
CA ALA A 102 -19.37 8.50 28.90
C ALA A 102 -18.07 8.60 28.03
N TRP A 103 -17.13 9.45 28.47
CA TRP A 103 -15.88 9.74 27.77
C TRP A 103 -14.75 8.74 28.09
N THR A 104 -14.92 7.93 29.14
CA THR A 104 -13.96 6.89 29.54
C THR A 104 -14.69 5.56 29.79
N PRO A 105 -15.08 4.84 28.71
CA PRO A 105 -15.78 3.58 28.86
C PRO A 105 -14.84 2.48 29.37
N LEU A 106 -15.43 1.56 30.14
CA LEU A 106 -14.78 0.33 30.60
C LEU A 106 -15.42 -0.88 29.92
N PHE A 107 -14.84 -1.33 28.83
CA PHE A 107 -15.33 -2.48 28.10
C PHE A 107 -14.98 -3.78 28.82
N LYS A 108 -15.96 -4.67 28.95
CA LYS A 108 -15.79 -6.06 29.41
C LYS A 108 -16.17 -7.00 28.30
N ILE A 109 -15.33 -7.99 28.05
CA ILE A 109 -15.57 -9.00 27.02
C ILE A 109 -16.83 -9.80 27.37
N THR A 110 -17.73 -9.93 26.41
CA THR A 110 -18.97 -10.72 26.50
C THR A 110 -18.93 -11.96 25.62
N GLU A 111 -18.18 -11.91 24.51
CA GLU A 111 -18.05 -13.04 23.60
C GLU A 111 -16.65 -13.03 22.95
N VAL A 112 -16.08 -14.24 22.78
CA VAL A 112 -14.83 -14.47 22.06
C VAL A 112 -15.00 -15.71 21.19
N HIS A 113 -14.62 -15.60 19.92
CA HIS A 113 -14.47 -16.75 19.06
C HIS A 113 -13.28 -16.61 18.12
N LEU A 114 -12.72 -17.73 17.73
CA LEU A 114 -11.56 -17.84 16.82
C LEU A 114 -11.97 -18.63 15.59
N GLU A 115 -11.68 -18.10 14.41
CA GLU A 115 -11.88 -18.74 13.11
C GLU A 115 -10.49 -19.02 12.50
N PRO A 116 -10.02 -20.30 12.51
CA PRO A 116 -8.80 -20.67 11.83
C PRO A 116 -8.97 -20.54 10.30
N LEU A 117 -7.95 -19.97 9.62
CA LEU A 117 -7.94 -19.87 8.14
C LEU A 117 -7.49 -21.18 7.46
N GLU A 118 -7.07 -22.17 8.24
CA GLU A 118 -6.65 -23.50 7.77
C GLU A 118 -7.38 -24.58 8.58
N PRO A 119 -7.68 -25.72 7.97
CA PRO A 119 -8.25 -26.84 8.74
C PRO A 119 -7.33 -27.17 9.91
N LEU A 120 -7.91 -27.33 11.09
CA LEU A 120 -7.16 -27.79 12.26
C LEU A 120 -6.63 -29.18 11.96
N GLU A 121 -5.30 -29.36 11.97
CA GLU A 121 -4.75 -30.72 12.12
C GLU A 121 -5.25 -31.28 13.45
N PRO A 122 -5.63 -32.55 13.52
CA PRO A 122 -6.05 -33.15 14.79
C PRO A 122 -4.91 -32.95 15.80
N LEU A 123 -5.13 -32.10 16.81
CA LEU A 123 -4.24 -32.02 17.94
C LEU A 123 -4.08 -33.44 18.50
N GLU A 124 -2.85 -33.98 18.54
CA GLU A 124 -2.57 -35.19 19.31
C GLU A 124 -3.17 -34.98 20.70
N ALA A 125 -4.09 -35.86 21.07
CA ALA A 125 -4.81 -35.77 22.33
C ALA A 125 -3.75 -35.72 23.47
N VAL A 126 -3.62 -34.58 24.14
CA VAL A 126 -2.77 -34.43 25.32
C VAL A 126 -3.33 -35.39 26.38
N ASP A 127 -2.47 -36.32 26.81
CA ASP A 127 -2.77 -37.28 27.85
C ASP A 127 -3.31 -36.58 29.12
N PRO A 128 -4.48 -36.93 29.66
CA PRO A 128 -5.08 -36.23 30.79
C PRO A 128 -4.36 -36.44 32.12
N GLN A 129 -3.15 -37.00 32.16
CA GLN A 129 -2.50 -37.44 33.42
C GLN A 129 -1.46 -36.50 34.03
N GLU A 130 -1.21 -35.32 33.51
CA GLU A 130 -0.41 -34.35 34.27
C GLU A 130 -1.29 -33.19 34.76
N GLY A 131 -1.61 -33.25 36.05
CA GLY A 131 -2.48 -32.31 36.76
C GLY A 131 -1.94 -30.88 36.82
N VAL A 132 -2.16 -30.12 35.73
CA VAL A 132 -2.09 -28.66 35.73
C VAL A 132 -3.45 -28.11 35.29
N THR A 133 -4.29 -27.90 36.26
CA THR A 133 -5.68 -27.43 36.11
C THR A 133 -5.71 -25.90 36.07
N ASP A 134 -5.05 -25.18 35.18
CA ASP A 134 -5.32 -23.73 35.11
C ASP A 134 -4.79 -22.94 33.91
N SER A 135 -4.64 -23.49 32.73
CA SER A 135 -4.37 -22.60 31.56
C SER A 135 -4.73 -23.27 30.25
N THR A 136 -5.85 -22.88 29.66
CA THR A 136 -6.18 -23.28 28.28
C THR A 136 -5.44 -22.38 27.29
N LEU A 137 -4.53 -22.97 26.52
CA LEU A 137 -3.92 -22.34 25.34
C LEU A 137 -4.64 -22.88 24.09
N THR A 138 -5.22 -21.99 23.30
CA THR A 138 -5.70 -22.32 21.95
C THR A 138 -4.63 -21.86 20.94
N SER A 139 -4.00 -22.81 20.25
CA SER A 139 -2.98 -22.53 19.24
C SER A 139 -3.47 -22.92 17.86
N VAL A 140 -3.36 -22.01 16.90
CA VAL A 140 -3.71 -22.25 15.49
C VAL A 140 -2.63 -21.62 14.57
N GLY A 141 -2.66 -21.97 13.30
CA GLY A 141 -1.89 -21.29 12.25
C GLY A 141 -2.36 -19.85 12.02
N ALA A 142 -2.62 -19.49 10.77
CA ALA A 142 -3.34 -18.28 10.43
C ALA A 142 -4.79 -18.34 10.95
N GLY A 143 -5.35 -17.21 11.39
CA GLY A 143 -6.71 -17.18 11.95
C GLY A 143 -7.18 -15.80 12.33
N THR A 144 -8.50 -15.64 12.47
CA THR A 144 -9.16 -14.40 12.88
C THR A 144 -9.81 -14.55 14.24
N LEU A 145 -9.42 -13.71 15.19
CA LEU A 145 -10.01 -13.57 16.50
C LEU A 145 -11.08 -12.49 16.45
N PHE A 146 -12.29 -12.83 16.87
CA PHE A 146 -13.41 -11.91 17.07
C PHE A 146 -13.70 -11.76 18.57
N VAL A 147 -13.77 -10.51 19.02
CA VAL A 147 -14.07 -10.17 20.41
C VAL A 147 -15.21 -9.19 20.44
N THR A 148 -16.25 -9.50 21.18
CA THR A 148 -17.32 -8.54 21.53
C THR A 148 -17.18 -8.14 23.00
N ALA A 149 -17.28 -6.84 23.26
CA ALA A 149 -17.21 -6.29 24.60
C ALA A 149 -18.25 -5.20 24.78
N GLU A 150 -18.73 -5.02 25.99
CA GLU A 150 -19.75 -4.02 26.33
C GLU A 150 -19.36 -3.20 27.56
N ASP A 151 -19.76 -1.94 27.53
CA ASP A 151 -19.82 -1.09 28.73
C ASP A 151 -21.26 -0.63 28.94
N PRO A 152 -22.01 -1.29 29.85
CA PRO A 152 -23.39 -0.91 30.16
C PRO A 152 -23.52 0.51 30.73
N ALA A 153 -22.52 1.01 31.47
CA ALA A 153 -22.53 2.35 32.05
C ALA A 153 -22.47 3.44 30.98
N SER A 154 -21.63 3.24 29.95
CA SER A 154 -21.55 4.14 28.80
C SER A 154 -22.57 3.78 27.71
N SER A 155 -23.28 2.67 27.85
CA SER A 155 -24.19 2.12 26.81
C SER A 155 -23.50 2.05 25.44
N LEU A 156 -22.33 1.42 25.40
CA LEU A 156 -21.53 1.18 24.21
C LEU A 156 -21.22 -0.31 24.06
N ARG A 157 -21.21 -0.77 22.81
CA ARG A 157 -20.72 -2.09 22.41
C ARG A 157 -19.52 -1.90 21.48
N LEU A 158 -18.48 -2.70 21.69
CA LEU A 158 -17.27 -2.73 20.90
C LEU A 158 -17.10 -4.14 20.32
N ALA A 159 -16.86 -4.23 19.02
CA ALA A 159 -16.39 -5.45 18.36
C ALA A 159 -14.97 -5.21 17.85
N ILE A 160 -14.08 -6.18 18.07
CA ILE A 160 -12.68 -6.15 17.57
C ILE A 160 -12.45 -7.38 16.73
N GLU A 161 -11.83 -7.19 15.58
CA GLU A 161 -11.35 -8.24 14.69
C GLU A 161 -9.82 -8.15 14.64
N LEU A 162 -9.12 -9.25 14.95
CA LEU A 162 -7.67 -9.37 14.84
C LEU A 162 -7.34 -10.62 14.04
N GLU A 163 -6.63 -10.46 12.93
CA GLU A 163 -6.28 -11.56 12.03
C GLU A 163 -4.77 -11.66 11.86
N LEU A 164 -4.21 -12.83 12.10
CA LEU A 164 -2.91 -13.19 11.56
C LEU A 164 -3.13 -13.91 10.23
N THR A 165 -2.72 -13.29 9.14
CA THR A 165 -2.87 -13.82 7.79
C THR A 165 -1.89 -14.96 7.50
N ARG A 166 -2.12 -15.71 6.40
CA ARG A 166 -1.17 -16.73 5.93
C ARG A 166 0.20 -16.17 5.58
N SER A 167 0.31 -14.89 5.23
CA SER A 167 1.59 -14.21 4.97
C SER A 167 2.32 -13.75 6.25
N GLY A 168 1.71 -13.95 7.43
CA GLY A 168 2.24 -13.46 8.70
C GLY A 168 2.03 -11.96 8.93
N LEU A 169 1.11 -11.33 8.19
CA LEU A 169 0.67 -9.96 8.42
C LEU A 169 -0.40 -9.98 9.52
N LEU A 170 -0.23 -9.16 10.55
CA LEU A 170 -1.24 -8.95 11.59
C LEU A 170 -2.11 -7.77 11.20
N ARG A 171 -3.42 -7.96 11.05
CA ARG A 171 -4.33 -6.84 10.81
C ARG A 171 -5.45 -6.79 11.84
N GLY A 172 -5.94 -5.57 12.10
CA GLY A 172 -7.02 -5.38 13.06
C GLY A 172 -7.90 -4.20 12.72
N ARG A 173 -9.17 -4.29 13.15
CA ARG A 173 -10.14 -3.18 13.12
C ARG A 173 -11.10 -3.27 14.30
N ALA A 174 -11.76 -2.15 14.59
CA ALA A 174 -12.75 -2.07 15.66
C ALA A 174 -14.04 -1.44 15.17
N THR A 175 -15.17 -1.93 15.69
CA THR A 175 -16.51 -1.38 15.43
C THR A 175 -17.14 -0.95 16.75
N LEU A 176 -17.45 0.35 16.88
CA LEU A 176 -18.13 0.92 18.05
C LEU A 176 -19.60 1.15 17.74
N THR A 177 -20.51 0.61 18.56
CA THR A 177 -21.97 0.76 18.44
C THR A 177 -22.53 1.52 19.62
N ASN A 178 -23.34 2.55 19.37
CA ASN A 178 -24.11 3.24 20.41
C ASN A 178 -25.42 2.50 20.70
N THR A 179 -25.62 2.03 21.93
CA THR A 179 -26.85 1.33 22.35
C THR A 179 -27.84 2.25 23.08
N ALA A 180 -27.42 3.47 23.49
CA ALA A 180 -28.27 4.46 24.13
C ALA A 180 -29.17 5.20 23.13
N SER A 181 -30.25 5.82 23.67
CA SER A 181 -31.14 6.66 22.85
C SER A 181 -30.53 8.01 22.44
N ARG A 182 -29.60 8.55 23.24
CA ARG A 182 -28.89 9.79 22.96
C ARG A 182 -27.67 9.49 22.09
N ARG A 183 -27.33 10.42 21.18
CA ARG A 183 -26.18 10.25 20.27
C ARG A 183 -24.86 10.17 21.03
N TYR A 184 -23.93 9.39 20.48
CA TYR A 184 -22.54 9.33 20.92
C TYR A 184 -21.65 9.92 19.82
N ARG A 185 -20.82 10.90 20.15
CA ARG A 185 -19.86 11.53 19.23
C ARG A 185 -18.55 10.77 19.32
N VAL A 186 -18.07 10.25 18.18
CA VAL A 186 -16.76 9.63 18.06
C VAL A 186 -15.79 10.66 17.51
N GLN A 187 -14.68 10.89 18.19
CA GLN A 187 -13.61 11.78 17.75
C GLN A 187 -12.38 10.98 17.32
N GLU A 188 -12.14 9.83 17.93
CA GLU A 188 -11.10 8.89 17.56
C GLU A 188 -11.49 7.48 18.05
N LEU A 189 -11.27 6.48 17.19
CA LEU A 189 -11.26 5.07 17.55
C LEU A 189 -10.06 4.44 16.85
N GLY A 190 -9.13 3.86 17.61
CA GLY A 190 -7.90 3.31 17.09
C GLY A 190 -7.42 2.10 17.89
N LEU A 191 -6.61 1.28 17.25
CA LEU A 191 -5.95 0.14 17.86
C LEU A 191 -4.45 0.39 17.97
N VAL A 192 -3.80 -0.35 18.87
CA VAL A 192 -2.36 -0.30 19.08
C VAL A 192 -1.76 -1.71 19.05
N LEU A 193 -0.53 -1.81 18.54
CA LEU A 193 0.28 -3.00 18.54
C LEU A 193 1.52 -2.75 19.41
N PRO A 194 1.90 -3.67 20.32
CA PRO A 194 3.03 -3.47 21.21
C PRO A 194 4.35 -3.54 20.43
N LEU A 195 5.32 -2.77 20.90
CA LEU A 195 6.70 -2.82 20.43
C LEU A 195 7.61 -3.30 21.57
N PRO A 196 8.61 -4.17 21.28
CA PRO A 196 9.58 -4.57 22.28
C PRO A 196 10.58 -3.44 22.55
N ALA A 197 11.22 -3.48 23.72
CA ALA A 197 12.09 -2.40 24.20
C ALA A 197 13.32 -2.11 23.30
N GLN A 198 13.78 -3.09 22.50
CA GLN A 198 14.88 -2.91 21.55
C GLN A 198 14.49 -2.15 20.28
N ALA A 199 13.20 -2.04 19.95
CA ALA A 199 12.71 -1.26 18.82
C ALA A 199 12.82 0.24 19.13
N ARG A 200 13.88 0.90 18.67
CA ARG A 200 14.28 2.23 19.11
C ARG A 200 14.53 3.22 17.97
N GLU A 201 14.58 2.76 16.74
CA GLU A 201 14.77 3.62 15.57
C GLU A 201 13.52 3.61 14.71
N ILE A 202 13.02 4.81 14.39
CA ILE A 202 11.89 5.03 13.49
C ILE A 202 12.41 5.22 12.07
N LEU A 203 11.81 4.52 11.11
CA LEU A 203 11.83 4.86 9.69
C LEU A 203 10.43 5.34 9.28
N ASP A 204 10.37 6.50 8.72
CA ASP A 204 9.18 7.21 8.27
C ASP A 204 9.46 7.86 6.91
N PHE A 205 8.43 8.40 6.26
CA PHE A 205 8.55 9.02 4.95
C PHE A 205 8.06 10.46 4.96
N ALA A 206 8.77 11.30 4.23
CA ALA A 206 8.35 12.62 3.80
C ALA A 206 8.05 12.58 2.29
N GLY A 207 7.73 13.74 1.74
CA GLY A 207 7.59 13.91 0.30
C GLY A 207 6.74 15.11 -0.06
N HIS A 208 6.67 15.32 -1.34
CA HIS A 208 5.77 16.28 -1.99
C HIS A 208 5.47 15.76 -3.40
N TRP A 209 4.62 16.43 -4.15
CA TRP A 209 4.37 16.12 -5.56
C TRP A 209 5.68 16.03 -6.36
N GLY A 210 5.86 14.93 -7.08
CA GLY A 210 7.09 14.64 -7.85
C GLY A 210 8.30 14.19 -7.01
N LYS A 211 8.16 14.05 -5.69
CA LYS A 211 9.22 13.55 -4.79
C LYS A 211 8.62 12.80 -3.61
N GLU A 212 7.88 11.76 -3.90
CA GLU A 212 7.18 10.95 -2.90
C GLU A 212 8.14 9.98 -2.18
N ARG A 213 7.78 9.62 -0.96
CA ARG A 213 8.43 8.57 -0.14
C ARG A 213 9.91 8.79 0.11
N VAL A 214 10.25 10.00 0.53
CA VAL A 214 11.61 10.34 0.97
C VAL A 214 11.82 9.76 2.38
N PRO A 215 12.75 8.81 2.59
CA PRO A 215 12.93 8.17 3.88
C PRO A 215 13.51 9.14 4.91
N GLN A 216 13.02 9.04 6.15
CA GLN A 216 13.52 9.78 7.30
C GLN A 216 13.76 8.81 8.46
N ARG A 217 14.91 8.91 9.12
CA ARG A 217 15.25 8.11 10.29
C ARG A 217 15.42 8.97 11.51
N ARG A 218 14.99 8.46 12.67
CA ARG A 218 15.13 9.13 13.96
C ARG A 218 15.02 8.14 15.12
N GLU A 219 15.52 8.51 16.30
CA GLU A 219 15.31 7.72 17.51
C GLU A 219 13.87 7.82 18.02
N LEU A 220 13.30 6.70 18.51
CA LEU A 220 12.07 6.70 19.29
C LEU A 220 12.37 7.09 20.73
N THR A 221 12.22 8.37 21.04
CA THR A 221 12.34 8.93 22.39
C THR A 221 11.03 8.81 23.16
N VAL A 222 11.06 9.12 24.48
CA VAL A 222 9.81 9.23 25.26
C VAL A 222 8.95 10.35 24.70
N GLY A 223 7.69 10.03 24.40
CA GLY A 223 6.72 10.88 23.74
C GLY A 223 6.11 10.19 22.52
N THR A 224 5.39 10.95 21.73
CA THR A 224 4.66 10.44 20.57
C THR A 224 5.23 11.02 19.27
N HIS A 225 5.68 10.16 18.36
CA HIS A 225 5.90 10.50 16.96
C HIS A 225 4.58 10.26 16.20
N LEU A 226 3.89 11.34 15.86
CA LEU A 226 2.57 11.31 15.23
C LEU A 226 2.66 11.80 13.78
N ARG A 227 2.07 11.04 12.86
CA ARG A 227 1.85 11.42 11.47
C ARG A 227 0.34 11.52 11.20
N GLU A 228 -0.10 12.70 10.81
CA GLU A 228 -1.49 12.97 10.46
C GLU A 228 -1.61 13.36 8.99
N GLY A 229 -2.49 12.68 8.25
CA GLY A 229 -2.97 13.07 6.93
C GLY A 229 -4.29 13.84 7.07
N ARG A 230 -4.36 15.09 6.61
CA ARG A 230 -5.55 15.96 6.70
C ARG A 230 -5.98 16.50 5.34
N LYS A 231 -5.67 15.76 4.29
CA LYS A 231 -5.86 16.17 2.90
C LYS A 231 -7.06 15.49 2.23
N GLY A 232 -7.77 14.61 2.96
CA GLY A 232 -8.82 13.76 2.40
C GLY A 232 -8.31 12.76 1.37
N ARG A 233 -6.99 12.58 1.32
CA ARG A 233 -6.26 11.57 0.58
C ARG A 233 -5.01 11.19 1.37
N THR A 234 -4.34 10.08 1.00
CA THR A 234 -3.15 9.59 1.72
C THR A 234 -2.07 10.67 1.80
N GLY A 235 -1.79 11.36 0.69
CA GLY A 235 -0.79 12.43 0.59
C GLY A 235 0.58 11.92 0.12
N ALA A 236 1.27 12.74 -0.67
CA ALA A 236 2.64 12.45 -1.13
C ALA A 236 3.65 12.42 0.05
N ASP A 237 3.31 13.02 1.17
CA ASP A 237 4.06 13.10 2.42
C ASP A 237 3.62 12.06 3.49
N ALA A 238 2.82 11.07 3.09
CA ALA A 238 2.31 10.05 4.02
C ALA A 238 3.41 9.21 4.63
N ALA A 239 3.16 8.72 5.84
CA ALA A 239 4.04 7.75 6.50
C ALA A 239 4.20 6.45 5.71
N HIS A 240 3.26 6.10 4.83
CA HIS A 240 3.20 4.91 4.00
C HIS A 240 3.25 3.62 4.83
N VAL A 241 4.43 3.24 5.37
CA VAL A 241 4.59 2.28 6.46
C VAL A 241 5.45 2.96 7.53
N LEU A 242 4.89 3.20 8.72
CA LEU A 242 5.66 3.69 9.86
C LEU A 242 6.35 2.48 10.50
N THR A 243 7.67 2.40 10.38
CA THR A 243 8.47 1.29 10.89
C THR A 243 9.27 1.71 12.10
N VAL A 244 9.28 0.87 13.14
CA VAL A 244 10.19 0.98 14.29
C VAL A 244 10.99 -0.30 14.40
N GLY A 245 12.31 -0.18 14.56
CA GLY A 245 13.19 -1.34 14.61
C GLY A 245 14.40 -1.17 15.52
N GLU A 246 15.24 -2.18 15.53
CA GLU A 246 16.55 -2.11 16.21
C GLU A 246 17.40 -1.02 15.57
N PRO A 247 18.19 -0.25 16.35
CA PRO A 247 19.04 0.79 15.78
C PRO A 247 19.98 0.26 14.69
N GLY A 248 19.98 0.93 13.54
CA GLY A 248 20.80 0.56 12.38
C GLY A 248 20.19 -0.54 11.51
N PHE A 249 18.93 -0.89 11.68
CA PHE A 249 18.27 -1.86 10.79
C PHE A 249 18.35 -1.46 9.32
N GLY A 250 18.48 -2.45 8.44
CA GLY A 250 18.56 -2.29 6.99
C GLY A 250 17.49 -3.06 6.24
N PHE A 251 17.71 -3.27 4.95
CA PHE A 251 16.80 -4.09 4.14
C PHE A 251 16.86 -5.57 4.51
N ALA A 252 17.99 -6.08 4.95
CA ALA A 252 18.20 -7.49 5.23
C ALA A 252 18.54 -7.82 6.69
N GLU A 253 18.73 -6.84 7.54
CA GLU A 253 19.23 -7.04 8.92
C GLU A 253 18.51 -6.14 9.93
N GLY A 254 18.46 -6.60 11.20
CA GLY A 254 17.75 -5.96 12.30
C GLY A 254 16.27 -6.32 12.34
N GLU A 255 15.71 -6.47 13.53
CA GLU A 255 14.27 -6.70 13.70
C GLU A 255 13.49 -5.39 13.49
N VAL A 256 12.39 -5.48 12.76
CA VAL A 256 11.53 -4.33 12.44
C VAL A 256 10.05 -4.67 12.62
N TRP A 257 9.30 -3.69 13.10
CA TRP A 257 7.85 -3.72 13.25
C TRP A 257 7.29 -2.51 12.52
N GLY A 258 6.39 -2.71 11.59
CA GLY A 258 5.78 -1.64 10.80
C GLY A 258 4.28 -1.62 10.90
N LEU A 259 3.69 -0.44 10.75
CA LEU A 259 2.25 -0.24 10.72
C LEU A 259 1.85 0.59 9.50
N HIS A 260 0.83 0.12 8.79
CA HIS A 260 0.12 0.85 7.75
C HIS A 260 -1.35 1.04 8.14
N THR A 261 -1.86 2.27 8.02
CA THR A 261 -3.28 2.57 8.16
C THR A 261 -3.92 2.51 6.78
N GLY A 262 -4.74 1.49 6.52
CA GLY A 262 -5.35 1.23 5.22
C GLY A 262 -6.57 2.11 4.94
N PHE A 263 -6.35 3.41 4.73
CA PHE A 263 -7.43 4.37 4.48
C PHE A 263 -6.95 5.53 3.61
N SER A 264 -7.69 5.84 2.56
CA SER A 264 -7.35 6.93 1.64
C SER A 264 -7.79 8.32 2.12
N GLY A 265 -8.64 8.40 3.14
CA GLY A 265 -9.09 9.66 3.73
C GLY A 265 -8.12 10.23 4.79
N ASN A 266 -8.64 11.11 5.63
CA ASN A 266 -7.87 11.64 6.75
C ASN A 266 -7.50 10.50 7.72
N HIS A 267 -6.25 10.41 8.11
CA HIS A 267 -5.77 9.29 8.93
C HIS A 267 -4.67 9.70 9.89
N ARG A 268 -4.39 8.82 10.87
CA ARG A 268 -3.28 8.93 11.82
C ARG A 268 -2.50 7.63 11.86
N THR A 269 -1.19 7.76 11.99
CA THR A 269 -0.30 6.66 12.34
C THR A 269 0.74 7.19 13.31
N TRP A 270 1.03 6.48 14.40
CA TRP A 270 1.95 6.95 15.42
C TRP A 270 2.81 5.84 16.01
N ALA A 271 3.99 6.23 16.48
CA ALA A 271 4.82 5.45 17.38
C ALA A 271 4.92 6.20 18.72
N GLU A 272 4.62 5.55 19.83
CA GLU A 272 4.61 6.17 21.15
C GLU A 272 5.43 5.36 22.13
N ARG A 273 6.22 6.06 22.95
CA ARG A 273 6.97 5.48 24.06
C ARG A 273 6.65 6.24 25.33
N LEU A 274 6.21 5.53 26.35
CA LEU A 274 5.89 6.12 27.64
C LEU A 274 7.12 6.20 28.57
N PHE A 275 6.95 6.95 29.67
CA PHE A 275 7.97 7.13 30.70
C PHE A 275 8.38 5.82 31.41
N ASP A 276 7.48 4.84 31.44
CA ASP A 276 7.70 3.51 32.02
C ASP A 276 8.34 2.52 31.05
N GLY A 277 8.65 2.97 29.83
CA GLY A 277 9.32 2.19 28.80
C GLY A 277 8.39 1.38 27.90
N GLN A 278 7.09 1.34 28.15
CA GLN A 278 6.13 0.72 27.21
C GLN A 278 6.10 1.50 25.90
N GLN A 279 6.02 0.77 24.78
CA GLN A 279 6.03 1.36 23.45
C GLN A 279 4.99 0.69 22.54
N VAL A 280 4.41 1.47 21.63
CA VAL A 280 3.38 1.01 20.70
C VAL A 280 3.53 1.63 19.30
N LEU A 281 3.03 0.92 18.30
CA LEU A 281 2.54 1.46 17.05
C LEU A 281 1.02 1.53 17.08
N GLY A 282 0.44 2.62 16.63
CA GLY A 282 -1.01 2.78 16.56
C GLY A 282 -1.47 3.49 15.30
N GLY A 283 -2.74 3.31 14.97
CA GLY A 283 -3.37 3.95 13.82
C GLY A 283 -4.87 4.13 13.99
N SER A 284 -5.40 5.12 13.29
CA SER A 284 -6.83 5.43 13.25
C SER A 284 -7.18 6.27 12.03
N GLU A 285 -8.45 6.33 11.68
CA GLU A 285 -8.97 7.43 10.88
C GLU A 285 -8.90 8.73 11.72
N LEU A 286 -8.59 9.85 11.06
CA LEU A 286 -8.65 11.16 11.64
C LEU A 286 -10.04 11.76 11.37
N LEU A 287 -10.94 11.60 12.31
CA LEU A 287 -12.28 12.19 12.21
C LEU A 287 -12.23 13.68 12.54
N LEU A 288 -12.92 14.47 11.73
CA LEU A 288 -13.13 15.90 11.99
C LEU A 288 -14.19 16.10 13.09
N PRO A 289 -14.19 17.23 13.81
CA PRO A 289 -15.13 17.46 14.91
C PRO A 289 -16.59 17.33 14.48
N GLY A 290 -17.31 16.35 15.07
CA GLY A 290 -18.72 16.10 14.79
C GLY A 290 -19.01 15.30 13.52
N GLU A 291 -18.00 14.83 12.82
CA GLU A 291 -18.13 14.06 11.57
C GLU A 291 -18.84 12.72 11.80
N VAL A 292 -18.52 12.02 12.90
CA VAL A 292 -19.19 10.78 13.28
C VAL A 292 -19.99 10.98 14.57
N SER A 293 -21.31 10.87 14.46
CA SER A 293 -22.26 11.02 15.56
C SER A 293 -23.31 9.91 15.49
N LEU A 294 -23.14 8.89 16.33
CA LEU A 294 -23.89 7.64 16.29
C LEU A 294 -25.25 7.77 17.02
N ALA A 295 -26.35 7.63 16.31
CA ALA A 295 -27.67 7.42 16.89
C ALA A 295 -27.75 5.99 17.51
N ARG A 296 -28.84 5.70 18.24
CA ARG A 296 -29.06 4.36 18.78
C ARG A 296 -29.03 3.29 17.69
N GLY A 297 -28.21 2.27 17.92
CA GLY A 297 -28.02 1.15 16.98
C GLY A 297 -27.09 1.47 15.81
N GLN A 298 -26.62 2.71 15.65
CA GLN A 298 -25.62 3.04 14.64
C GLN A 298 -24.22 2.68 15.11
N SER A 299 -23.37 2.32 14.15
CA SER A 299 -22.00 1.91 14.39
C SER A 299 -21.03 2.72 13.55
N TYR A 300 -19.78 2.81 14.02
CA TYR A 300 -18.63 3.28 13.29
C TYR A 300 -17.57 2.18 13.29
N THR A 301 -17.03 1.86 12.14
CA THR A 301 -15.94 0.88 11.98
C THR A 301 -14.67 1.59 11.52
N THR A 302 -13.55 1.32 12.20
CA THR A 302 -12.24 1.86 11.82
C THR A 302 -11.78 1.28 10.48
N PRO A 303 -10.87 1.95 9.78
CA PRO A 303 -10.07 1.29 8.75
C PRO A 303 -9.32 0.07 9.31
N TRP A 304 -8.91 -0.83 8.43
CA TRP A 304 -7.95 -1.86 8.78
C TRP A 304 -6.59 -1.25 9.09
N LEU A 305 -5.99 -1.68 10.19
CA LEU A 305 -4.60 -1.48 10.51
C LEU A 305 -3.82 -2.73 10.13
N TYR A 306 -2.67 -2.57 9.49
CA TYR A 306 -1.84 -3.67 9.01
C TYR A 306 -0.47 -3.59 9.68
N GLY A 307 -0.17 -4.55 10.55
CA GLY A 307 1.10 -4.71 11.24
C GLY A 307 1.97 -5.75 10.55
N ALA A 308 3.22 -5.42 10.26
CA ALA A 308 4.18 -6.33 9.65
C ALA A 308 5.47 -6.38 10.46
N TYR A 309 5.86 -7.59 10.88
CA TYR A 309 7.15 -7.91 11.47
C TYR A 309 8.10 -8.45 10.42
N GLY A 310 9.41 -8.21 10.56
CA GLY A 310 10.44 -8.81 9.71
C GLY A 310 11.84 -8.69 10.28
N ARG A 311 12.75 -9.54 9.79
CA ARG A 311 14.18 -9.34 9.94
C ARG A 311 14.68 -8.60 8.71
N GLY A 312 14.81 -7.28 8.84
CA GLY A 312 15.00 -6.35 7.75
C GLY A 312 13.72 -5.97 7.03
N LEU A 313 13.81 -4.85 6.31
CA LEU A 313 12.69 -4.24 5.59
C LEU A 313 12.18 -5.11 4.43
N ASP A 314 13.03 -5.95 3.81
CA ASP A 314 12.60 -6.81 2.70
C ASP A 314 11.68 -7.94 3.18
N GLU A 315 11.92 -8.51 4.37
CA GLU A 315 11.01 -9.48 4.94
C GLU A 315 9.69 -8.84 5.36
N GLN A 316 9.75 -7.64 5.94
CA GLN A 316 8.56 -6.85 6.28
C GLN A 316 7.72 -6.54 5.02
N ALA A 317 8.35 -6.06 3.94
CA ALA A 317 7.69 -5.77 2.67
C ALA A 317 7.05 -7.03 2.05
N ALA A 318 7.76 -8.17 2.10
CA ALA A 318 7.26 -9.43 1.55
C ALA A 318 5.93 -9.85 2.17
N ARG A 319 5.67 -9.56 3.47
CA ARG A 319 4.38 -9.86 4.10
C ARG A 319 3.22 -9.10 3.50
N PHE A 320 3.42 -7.80 3.19
CA PHE A 320 2.42 -7.01 2.47
C PHE A 320 2.23 -7.52 1.05
N HIS A 321 3.31 -7.82 0.32
CA HIS A 321 3.25 -8.33 -1.04
C HIS A 321 2.52 -9.67 -1.12
N ASP A 322 2.87 -10.62 -0.26
CA ASP A 322 2.26 -11.94 -0.23
C ASP A 322 0.77 -11.86 0.17
N TRP A 323 0.41 -10.96 1.09
CA TRP A 323 -0.98 -10.70 1.43
C TRP A 323 -1.75 -10.12 0.24
N LEU A 324 -1.20 -9.09 -0.43
CA LEU A 324 -1.82 -8.49 -1.61
C LEU A 324 -2.04 -9.54 -2.71
N ARG A 325 -1.05 -10.39 -2.97
CA ARG A 325 -1.12 -11.48 -3.95
C ARG A 325 -2.13 -12.57 -3.58
N SER A 326 -2.44 -12.75 -2.30
CA SER A 326 -3.40 -13.75 -1.82
C SER A 326 -4.86 -13.33 -1.94
N ARG A 327 -5.14 -12.05 -2.25
CA ARG A 327 -6.51 -11.55 -2.37
C ARG A 327 -7.21 -12.10 -3.61
N PRO A 328 -8.53 -12.40 -3.53
CA PRO A 328 -9.29 -12.95 -4.66
C PRO A 328 -9.27 -12.05 -5.91
N HIS A 329 -9.22 -10.74 -5.71
CA HIS A 329 -9.23 -9.74 -6.80
C HIS A 329 -7.83 -9.26 -7.21
N HIS A 330 -6.76 -9.94 -6.75
CA HIS A 330 -5.42 -9.62 -7.24
C HIS A 330 -5.31 -9.95 -8.74
N PRO A 331 -4.76 -9.05 -9.58
CA PRO A 331 -4.63 -9.29 -11.01
C PRO A 331 -3.79 -10.54 -11.30
N VAL A 332 -4.38 -11.56 -11.91
CA VAL A 332 -3.69 -12.85 -12.19
C VAL A 332 -3.16 -12.94 -13.62
N ARG A 333 -3.68 -12.12 -14.54
CA ARG A 333 -3.18 -12.06 -15.91
C ARG A 333 -1.85 -11.31 -15.98
N PRO A 334 -1.00 -11.60 -16.99
CA PRO A 334 0.18 -10.80 -17.24
C PRO A 334 -0.18 -9.32 -17.39
N ARG A 335 0.49 -8.44 -16.65
CA ARG A 335 0.18 -7.01 -16.67
C ARG A 335 0.50 -6.44 -18.06
N PRO A 336 -0.46 -5.80 -18.75
CA PRO A 336 -0.27 -5.28 -20.09
C PRO A 336 0.76 -4.13 -20.12
N VAL A 337 1.67 -4.13 -21.10
CA VAL A 337 2.50 -2.94 -21.35
C VAL A 337 1.61 -1.81 -21.81
N THR A 338 1.59 -0.70 -21.05
CA THR A 338 0.62 0.40 -21.20
C THR A 338 1.29 1.60 -21.86
N LEU A 339 0.64 2.26 -22.83
CA LEU A 339 0.98 3.61 -23.24
C LEU A 339 -0.06 4.56 -22.64
N ASN A 340 0.38 5.60 -21.93
CA ASN A 340 -0.45 6.72 -21.53
C ASN A 340 -0.10 7.94 -22.39
N VAL A 341 -1.11 8.65 -22.89
CA VAL A 341 -0.90 9.74 -23.85
C VAL A 341 -0.56 11.09 -23.19
N TRP A 342 -0.62 11.22 -21.86
CA TRP A 342 -0.53 12.52 -21.19
C TRP A 342 0.73 13.31 -21.59
N GLU A 343 1.92 12.84 -21.28
CA GLU A 343 3.15 13.56 -21.68
C GLU A 343 3.46 13.51 -23.19
N ALA A 344 2.73 12.70 -23.96
CA ALA A 344 2.89 12.67 -25.40
C ALA A 344 2.12 13.79 -26.13
N VAL A 345 0.93 14.13 -25.65
CA VAL A 345 0.04 15.05 -26.38
C VAL A 345 -0.62 16.12 -25.51
N TYR A 346 -0.67 15.93 -24.17
CA TYR A 346 -1.48 16.75 -23.25
C TYR A 346 -2.92 16.87 -23.76
N PHE A 347 -3.44 18.10 -23.94
CA PHE A 347 -4.79 18.38 -24.43
C PHE A 347 -4.92 18.36 -25.99
N ASP A 348 -3.86 18.02 -26.73
CA ASP A 348 -3.91 17.94 -28.21
C ASP A 348 -4.50 16.60 -28.70
N HIS A 349 -5.81 16.43 -28.53
CA HIS A 349 -6.55 15.21 -28.85
C HIS A 349 -6.98 15.13 -30.31
N ARG A 350 -6.15 15.58 -31.26
CA ARG A 350 -6.43 15.36 -32.69
C ARG A 350 -6.33 13.88 -33.04
N LEU A 351 -7.38 13.34 -33.66
CA LEU A 351 -7.50 11.91 -33.98
C LEU A 351 -6.28 11.39 -34.76
N GLU A 352 -5.82 12.13 -35.78
CA GLU A 352 -4.68 11.72 -36.62
C GLU A 352 -3.38 11.58 -35.78
N LYS A 353 -3.16 12.48 -34.79
CA LYS A 353 -2.00 12.43 -33.93
C LYS A 353 -2.05 11.23 -32.98
N LEU A 354 -3.22 11.01 -32.38
CA LEU A 354 -3.44 9.89 -31.46
C LEU A 354 -3.38 8.53 -32.19
N ALA A 355 -3.94 8.44 -33.41
CA ALA A 355 -3.82 7.23 -34.25
C ALA A 355 -2.37 6.94 -34.64
N ALA A 356 -1.62 7.95 -35.08
CA ALA A 356 -0.19 7.78 -35.39
C ALA A 356 0.62 7.34 -34.16
N LEU A 357 0.30 7.84 -32.97
CA LEU A 357 0.91 7.42 -31.72
C LEU A 357 0.56 5.95 -31.39
N ALA A 358 -0.70 5.53 -31.65
CA ALA A 358 -1.14 4.14 -31.46
C ALA A 358 -0.40 3.17 -32.41
N ASP A 359 -0.20 3.57 -33.68
CA ASP A 359 0.59 2.79 -34.63
C ASP A 359 2.03 2.56 -34.13
N ARG A 360 2.68 3.60 -33.62
CA ARG A 360 4.03 3.52 -33.04
C ARG A 360 4.05 2.67 -31.76
N ALA A 361 3.05 2.81 -30.91
CA ALA A 361 2.91 2.03 -29.68
C ALA A 361 2.77 0.52 -30.01
N ALA A 362 1.91 0.16 -30.95
CA ALA A 362 1.74 -1.23 -31.38
C ALA A 362 3.05 -1.80 -31.95
N ALA A 363 3.80 -1.02 -32.74
CA ALA A 363 5.07 -1.45 -33.36
C ALA A 363 6.15 -1.77 -32.30
N VAL A 364 6.17 -1.11 -31.15
CA VAL A 364 7.11 -1.41 -30.04
C VAL A 364 6.54 -2.40 -29.02
N GLY A 365 5.32 -2.95 -29.28
CA GLY A 365 4.75 -4.03 -28.50
C GLY A 365 3.93 -3.59 -27.28
N VAL A 366 3.38 -2.38 -27.27
CA VAL A 366 2.36 -1.95 -26.29
C VAL A 366 1.12 -2.83 -26.40
N GLU A 367 0.48 -3.10 -25.25
CA GLU A 367 -0.70 -3.97 -25.12
C GLU A 367 -1.94 -3.20 -24.66
N ARG A 368 -1.79 -1.97 -24.15
CA ARG A 368 -2.89 -1.09 -23.69
C ARG A 368 -2.59 0.36 -24.02
N TYR A 369 -3.57 1.06 -24.56
CA TYR A 369 -3.52 2.48 -24.91
C TYR A 369 -4.50 3.27 -24.03
N VAL A 370 -4.04 4.26 -23.28
CA VAL A 370 -4.85 5.03 -22.33
C VAL A 370 -4.97 6.48 -22.84
N LEU A 371 -6.18 6.89 -23.19
CA LEU A 371 -6.53 8.28 -23.46
C LEU A 371 -6.69 9.02 -22.14
N ASP A 372 -5.81 9.98 -21.90
CA ASP A 372 -5.74 10.76 -20.65
C ASP A 372 -6.67 11.99 -20.69
N ASP A 373 -6.50 12.97 -19.79
CA ASP A 373 -7.33 14.17 -19.62
C ASP A 373 -7.51 14.98 -20.91
N GLY A 374 -8.74 15.47 -21.17
CA GLY A 374 -9.07 16.37 -22.31
C GLY A 374 -10.13 15.87 -23.29
N TRP A 375 -10.67 14.66 -23.11
CA TRP A 375 -11.62 14.05 -24.06
C TRP A 375 -13.08 14.48 -23.87
N PHE A 376 -13.43 15.10 -22.74
CA PHE A 376 -14.82 15.36 -22.29
C PHE A 376 -15.18 16.86 -22.27
N GLY A 377 -16.48 17.16 -22.31
CA GLY A 377 -17.06 18.47 -22.14
C GLY A 377 -16.29 19.61 -22.82
N ASP A 378 -16.13 20.71 -22.11
CA ASP A 378 -15.32 21.87 -22.52
C ASP A 378 -13.87 21.80 -22.05
N ARG A 379 -13.38 20.63 -21.67
CA ARG A 379 -12.05 20.38 -21.16
C ARG A 379 -10.97 20.56 -22.22
N ARG A 380 -10.38 21.76 -22.31
CA ARG A 380 -9.30 22.09 -23.26
C ARG A 380 -8.02 22.52 -22.55
N ASP A 381 -8.15 22.75 -21.26
CA ASP A 381 -7.08 23.03 -20.29
C ASP A 381 -7.58 22.74 -18.87
N ASP A 382 -6.78 23.04 -17.86
CA ASP A 382 -7.07 22.76 -16.44
C ASP A 382 -8.22 23.60 -15.86
N THR A 383 -8.74 24.61 -16.58
CA THR A 383 -9.61 25.64 -15.98
C THR A 383 -11.11 25.34 -16.09
N ALA A 384 -11.51 24.46 -17.01
CA ALA A 384 -12.93 24.21 -17.31
C ALA A 384 -13.24 22.71 -17.52
N GLY A 385 -14.54 22.38 -17.49
CA GLY A 385 -15.12 21.11 -17.94
C GLY A 385 -15.05 19.95 -16.95
N LEU A 386 -14.23 20.01 -15.89
CA LEU A 386 -14.13 18.91 -14.94
C LEU A 386 -15.44 18.70 -14.18
N GLY A 387 -15.93 17.46 -14.17
CA GLY A 387 -17.25 17.08 -13.65
C GLY A 387 -18.30 16.75 -14.73
N ASP A 388 -18.05 17.16 -15.97
CA ASP A 388 -18.96 16.94 -17.12
C ASP A 388 -18.45 15.73 -17.95
N TRP A 389 -18.71 14.50 -17.48
CA TRP A 389 -18.18 13.27 -18.08
C TRP A 389 -18.96 12.86 -19.35
N VAL A 390 -18.99 13.74 -20.33
CA VAL A 390 -19.64 13.53 -21.63
C VAL A 390 -18.62 13.78 -22.74
N VAL A 391 -18.54 12.88 -23.71
CA VAL A 391 -17.61 13.03 -24.84
C VAL A 391 -17.81 14.38 -25.53
N SER A 392 -16.73 15.13 -25.71
CA SER A 392 -16.79 16.45 -26.34
C SER A 392 -17.08 16.34 -27.82
N ALA A 393 -18.25 16.84 -28.27
CA ALA A 393 -18.63 16.85 -29.69
C ALA A 393 -17.71 17.74 -30.53
N ASP A 394 -17.07 18.75 -29.96
CA ASP A 394 -16.14 19.64 -30.67
C ASP A 394 -14.82 18.98 -31.03
N VAL A 395 -14.32 18.10 -30.14
CA VAL A 395 -13.07 17.34 -30.35
C VAL A 395 -13.36 16.00 -31.04
N TRP A 396 -14.46 15.38 -30.68
CA TRP A 396 -14.86 14.03 -31.08
C TRP A 396 -16.24 14.08 -31.76
N PRO A 397 -16.36 14.65 -32.96
CA PRO A 397 -17.67 14.81 -33.62
C PRO A 397 -18.35 13.47 -33.97
N GLU A 398 -17.57 12.38 -34.07
CA GLU A 398 -18.06 11.01 -34.29
C GLU A 398 -17.97 10.14 -33.02
N GLY A 399 -17.81 10.75 -31.82
CA GLY A 399 -17.55 10.04 -30.58
C GLY A 399 -16.13 9.48 -30.51
N LEU A 400 -15.83 8.65 -29.50
CA LEU A 400 -14.51 8.03 -29.32
C LEU A 400 -14.29 6.79 -30.21
N SER A 401 -15.35 6.27 -30.86
CA SER A 401 -15.28 5.05 -31.67
C SER A 401 -14.17 5.06 -32.71
N PRO A 402 -13.90 6.14 -33.48
CA PRO A 402 -12.84 6.12 -34.48
C PRO A 402 -11.45 5.83 -33.91
N LEU A 403 -11.12 6.37 -32.71
CA LEU A 403 -9.87 6.08 -32.04
C LEU A 403 -9.87 4.67 -31.42
N ILE A 404 -10.96 4.30 -30.76
CA ILE A 404 -11.09 2.99 -30.12
C ILE A 404 -10.99 1.85 -31.13
N ASP A 405 -11.69 1.95 -32.27
CA ASP A 405 -11.65 0.96 -33.34
C ASP A 405 -10.24 0.84 -33.93
N HIS A 406 -9.52 1.96 -34.08
CA HIS A 406 -8.12 1.95 -34.52
C HIS A 406 -7.21 1.23 -33.52
N VAL A 407 -7.27 1.59 -32.24
CA VAL A 407 -6.47 1.01 -31.16
C VAL A 407 -6.74 -0.50 -30.99
N THR A 408 -8.01 -0.89 -30.95
CA THR A 408 -8.42 -2.30 -30.81
C THR A 408 -8.11 -3.09 -32.09
N GLY A 409 -8.21 -2.48 -33.26
CA GLY A 409 -7.78 -3.04 -34.53
C GLY A 409 -6.27 -3.37 -34.59
N LEU A 410 -5.45 -2.65 -33.82
CA LEU A 410 -4.03 -2.94 -33.61
C LEU A 410 -3.77 -4.00 -32.53
N GLY A 411 -4.81 -4.55 -31.89
CA GLY A 411 -4.72 -5.59 -30.87
C GLY A 411 -4.45 -5.07 -29.46
N MET A 412 -4.60 -3.78 -29.20
CA MET A 412 -4.43 -3.16 -27.88
C MET A 412 -5.76 -3.01 -27.16
N GLU A 413 -5.74 -3.07 -25.82
CA GLU A 413 -6.87 -2.65 -24.98
C GLU A 413 -6.95 -1.12 -24.95
N PHE A 414 -8.17 -0.58 -24.75
CA PHE A 414 -8.39 0.85 -24.60
C PHE A 414 -8.68 1.22 -23.14
N GLY A 415 -8.08 2.28 -22.66
CA GLY A 415 -8.30 2.85 -21.33
C GLY A 415 -8.66 4.33 -21.39
N LEU A 416 -9.29 4.82 -20.33
CA LEU A 416 -9.81 6.19 -20.25
C LEU A 416 -9.51 6.80 -18.87
N TRP A 417 -9.16 8.10 -18.85
CA TRP A 417 -8.91 8.87 -17.63
C TRP A 417 -10.19 9.48 -17.08
N PHE A 418 -10.31 9.50 -15.75
CA PHE A 418 -11.38 10.20 -15.02
C PHE A 418 -10.83 10.84 -13.74
N GLU A 419 -11.43 11.97 -13.32
CA GLU A 419 -11.24 12.58 -12.00
C GLU A 419 -12.62 12.85 -11.35
N PRO A 420 -13.36 11.81 -10.97
CA PRO A 420 -14.79 11.92 -10.68
C PRO A 420 -15.13 12.58 -9.35
N GLU A 421 -14.13 12.79 -8.49
CA GLU A 421 -14.28 13.42 -7.18
C GLU A 421 -14.11 14.96 -7.25
N MET A 422 -13.71 15.51 -8.40
CA MET A 422 -13.41 16.93 -8.56
C MET A 422 -14.34 17.60 -9.57
N VAL A 423 -14.37 18.93 -9.50
CA VAL A 423 -15.21 19.75 -10.35
C VAL A 423 -14.55 21.12 -10.59
N ASN A 424 -14.55 21.61 -11.82
CA ASN A 424 -14.23 23.01 -12.06
C ASN A 424 -15.45 23.89 -11.75
N PRO A 425 -15.30 25.08 -11.17
CA PRO A 425 -16.38 26.07 -11.12
C PRO A 425 -16.96 26.39 -12.51
N ASP A 426 -16.11 26.38 -13.54
CA ASP A 426 -16.50 26.46 -14.93
C ASP A 426 -16.78 25.09 -15.54
N SER A 427 -17.89 24.47 -15.11
CA SER A 427 -18.44 23.24 -15.68
C SER A 427 -19.96 23.33 -15.70
N ALA A 428 -20.62 22.52 -16.51
CA ALA A 428 -22.10 22.50 -16.58
C ALA A 428 -22.68 22.02 -15.25
N VAL A 429 -22.09 20.99 -14.62
CA VAL A 429 -22.56 20.47 -13.35
C VAL A 429 -22.38 21.48 -12.21
N ALA A 430 -21.30 22.25 -12.15
CA ALA A 430 -21.10 23.26 -11.12
C ALA A 430 -22.07 24.43 -11.25
N ARG A 431 -22.41 24.82 -12.48
CA ARG A 431 -23.43 25.86 -12.75
C ARG A 431 -24.85 25.39 -12.41
N ALA A 432 -25.16 24.12 -12.71
CA ALA A 432 -26.48 23.56 -12.43
C ALA A 432 -26.69 23.23 -10.94
N HIS A 433 -25.66 22.76 -10.28
CA HIS A 433 -25.69 22.22 -8.92
C HIS A 433 -24.55 22.75 -8.04
N PRO A 434 -24.48 24.08 -7.81
CA PRO A 434 -23.43 24.64 -6.96
C PRO A 434 -23.46 24.10 -5.51
N GLU A 435 -24.62 23.60 -5.06
CA GLU A 435 -24.80 22.97 -3.75
C GLU A 435 -24.09 21.62 -3.62
N TRP A 436 -23.70 20.97 -4.71
CA TRP A 436 -22.93 19.71 -4.67
C TRP A 436 -21.43 19.94 -4.45
N ILE A 437 -20.95 21.18 -4.52
CA ILE A 437 -19.56 21.51 -4.19
C ILE A 437 -19.37 21.50 -2.68
N MET A 438 -18.37 20.77 -2.18
CA MET A 438 -18.04 20.75 -0.75
C MET A 438 -17.65 22.15 -0.27
N ALA A 439 -18.28 22.60 0.81
CA ALA A 439 -17.95 23.87 1.45
C ALA A 439 -18.48 23.94 2.89
N PRO A 440 -17.85 24.74 3.77
CA PRO A 440 -18.28 24.90 5.18
C PRO A 440 -19.47 25.87 5.33
N GLY A 441 -20.34 25.96 4.34
CA GLY A 441 -21.47 26.89 4.27
C GLY A 441 -21.51 27.62 2.91
N ASP A 442 -21.81 28.90 2.88
CA ASP A 442 -21.90 29.66 1.62
C ASP A 442 -20.54 30.03 1.01
N ARG A 443 -19.47 30.02 1.83
CA ARG A 443 -18.12 30.31 1.38
C ARG A 443 -17.50 29.09 0.70
N LEU A 444 -17.06 29.22 -0.56
CA LEU A 444 -16.26 28.18 -1.22
C LEU A 444 -14.85 28.11 -0.62
N PRO A 445 -14.26 26.91 -0.53
CA PRO A 445 -12.85 26.74 -0.26
C PRO A 445 -11.97 27.45 -1.29
N THR A 446 -10.73 27.78 -0.92
CA THR A 446 -9.74 28.28 -1.88
C THR A 446 -9.53 27.25 -2.99
N GLU A 447 -9.55 27.68 -4.22
CA GLU A 447 -9.28 26.81 -5.38
C GLU A 447 -7.84 26.29 -5.36
N ALA A 448 -7.68 25.07 -5.85
CA ALA A 448 -6.39 24.49 -6.17
C ALA A 448 -6.49 23.86 -7.56
N ARG A 449 -5.58 24.17 -8.48
CA ARG A 449 -5.64 23.77 -9.90
C ARG A 449 -6.98 24.13 -10.57
N SER A 450 -7.55 25.28 -10.25
CA SER A 450 -8.88 25.71 -10.72
C SER A 450 -10.02 24.75 -10.37
N GLN A 451 -9.84 23.92 -9.33
CA GLN A 451 -10.78 22.87 -8.94
C GLN A 451 -11.41 23.12 -7.57
N GLN A 452 -12.60 22.56 -7.41
CA GLN A 452 -13.31 22.32 -6.17
C GLN A 452 -13.60 20.81 -6.03
N VAL A 453 -14.10 20.39 -4.87
CA VAL A 453 -14.47 18.99 -4.60
C VAL A 453 -15.95 18.79 -4.86
N LEU A 454 -16.30 17.81 -5.70
CA LEU A 454 -17.67 17.34 -5.90
C LEU A 454 -18.02 16.37 -4.76
N ASN A 455 -19.08 16.68 -4.01
CA ASN A 455 -19.47 15.92 -2.83
C ASN A 455 -20.19 14.61 -3.20
N LEU A 456 -19.45 13.52 -3.34
CA LEU A 456 -20.03 12.20 -3.57
C LEU A 456 -20.79 11.64 -2.35
N GLY A 457 -20.70 12.29 -1.20
CA GLY A 457 -21.56 11.99 -0.05
C GLY A 457 -23.02 12.45 -0.25
N VAL A 458 -23.29 13.32 -1.24
CA VAL A 458 -24.64 13.72 -1.67
C VAL A 458 -25.16 12.68 -2.67
N PRO A 459 -26.29 12.00 -2.39
CA PRO A 459 -26.78 10.90 -3.24
C PRO A 459 -27.01 11.29 -4.70
N GLU A 460 -27.50 12.51 -4.95
CA GLU A 460 -27.78 13.02 -6.29
C GLU A 460 -26.49 13.30 -7.08
N ALA A 461 -25.47 13.88 -6.43
CA ALA A 461 -24.16 14.10 -7.04
C ALA A 461 -23.46 12.76 -7.34
N TYR A 462 -23.54 11.82 -6.40
CA TYR A 462 -23.03 10.45 -6.61
C TYR A 462 -23.68 9.77 -7.80
N ALA A 463 -25.02 9.79 -7.87
CA ALA A 463 -25.77 9.19 -8.97
C ALA A 463 -25.41 9.82 -10.32
N HIS A 464 -25.26 11.15 -10.36
CA HIS A 464 -24.89 11.89 -11.58
C HIS A 464 -23.54 11.41 -12.13
N VAL A 465 -22.51 11.33 -11.29
CA VAL A 465 -21.17 10.86 -11.70
C VAL A 465 -21.20 9.39 -12.11
N ARG A 466 -21.80 8.53 -11.28
CA ARG A 466 -21.94 7.10 -11.57
C ARG A 466 -22.62 6.84 -12.89
N ASP A 467 -23.76 7.49 -13.14
CA ASP A 467 -24.58 7.23 -14.33
C ASP A 467 -23.86 7.69 -15.62
N GLN A 468 -23.09 8.78 -15.58
CA GLN A 468 -22.25 9.20 -16.70
C GLN A 468 -21.09 8.21 -16.96
N MET A 469 -20.41 7.75 -15.91
CA MET A 469 -19.33 6.76 -16.08
C MET A 469 -19.86 5.42 -16.60
N VAL A 470 -20.97 4.93 -16.05
CA VAL A 470 -21.62 3.69 -16.52
C VAL A 470 -22.03 3.81 -17.98
N ALA A 471 -22.65 4.93 -18.39
CA ALA A 471 -23.04 5.14 -19.79
C ALA A 471 -21.84 5.04 -20.76
N LEU A 472 -20.68 5.58 -20.38
CA LEU A 472 -19.45 5.49 -21.19
C LEU A 472 -18.91 4.06 -21.26
N LEU A 473 -18.97 3.32 -20.15
CA LEU A 473 -18.52 1.92 -20.12
C LEU A 473 -19.47 0.98 -20.85
N GLU A 474 -20.75 1.33 -20.95
CA GLU A 474 -21.75 0.60 -21.76
C GLU A 474 -21.62 0.93 -23.27
N GLU A 475 -21.24 2.16 -23.60
CA GLU A 475 -21.10 2.63 -24.98
C GLU A 475 -19.80 2.17 -25.62
N TYR A 476 -18.69 2.18 -24.85
CA TYR A 476 -17.34 1.93 -25.36
C TYR A 476 -16.65 0.74 -24.65
N PRO A 477 -15.86 -0.07 -25.34
CA PRO A 477 -15.11 -1.19 -24.77
C PRO A 477 -13.89 -0.71 -23.97
N VAL A 478 -14.12 0.01 -22.87
CA VAL A 478 -13.09 0.51 -21.97
C VAL A 478 -12.68 -0.60 -21.01
N ALA A 479 -11.42 -1.06 -21.10
CA ALA A 479 -10.87 -2.11 -20.23
C ALA A 479 -10.14 -1.57 -19.01
N TYR A 480 -9.90 -0.26 -18.96
CA TYR A 480 -9.05 0.35 -17.93
C TYR A 480 -9.46 1.80 -17.65
N ILE A 481 -9.51 2.15 -16.37
CA ILE A 481 -9.70 3.53 -15.90
C ILE A 481 -8.44 3.98 -15.16
N LYS A 482 -7.88 5.12 -15.59
CA LYS A 482 -6.97 5.91 -14.76
C LYS A 482 -7.81 6.87 -13.93
N TRP A 483 -7.97 6.55 -12.63
CA TRP A 483 -8.77 7.33 -11.68
C TRP A 483 -7.88 8.32 -10.96
N ASP A 484 -8.02 9.59 -11.24
CA ASP A 484 -7.24 10.66 -10.67
C ASP A 484 -7.97 11.42 -9.55
N HIS A 485 -7.18 12.19 -8.77
CA HIS A 485 -7.66 13.00 -7.66
C HIS A 485 -6.63 14.11 -7.37
N ASN A 486 -6.84 15.30 -7.94
CA ASN A 486 -5.78 16.32 -8.02
C ASN A 486 -5.91 17.46 -7.00
N ARG A 487 -6.80 17.34 -6.03
CA ARG A 487 -7.03 18.38 -5.04
C ARG A 487 -7.12 17.81 -3.62
N ASP A 488 -6.52 18.49 -2.64
CA ASP A 488 -6.72 18.20 -1.22
C ASP A 488 -8.13 18.60 -0.77
N LEU A 489 -8.77 17.78 0.08
CA LEU A 489 -10.08 18.05 0.66
C LEU A 489 -9.93 18.96 1.89
N LEU A 490 -9.59 20.20 1.64
CA LEU A 490 -9.53 21.23 2.69
C LEU A 490 -10.91 21.90 2.79
N GLU A 491 -11.34 22.22 4.02
CA GLU A 491 -12.66 22.81 4.28
C GLU A 491 -13.83 21.99 3.68
N ALA A 492 -13.70 20.66 3.64
CA ALA A 492 -14.63 19.73 3.00
C ALA A 492 -15.92 19.57 3.85
N GLY A 493 -16.82 20.52 3.76
CA GLY A 493 -18.12 20.50 4.41
C GLY A 493 -19.25 20.14 3.44
N THR A 494 -20.30 19.50 3.95
CA THR A 494 -21.55 19.21 3.20
C THR A 494 -22.55 20.34 3.40
N ARG A 495 -22.98 20.98 2.32
CA ARG A 495 -23.97 22.05 2.36
C ARG A 495 -25.37 21.51 2.66
N PRO A 496 -26.29 22.34 3.25
CA PRO A 496 -26.06 23.75 3.62
C PRO A 496 -25.38 23.92 4.99
N ASP A 497 -25.38 22.87 5.85
CA ASP A 497 -24.97 22.94 7.25
C ASP A 497 -23.45 23.04 7.45
N GLY A 498 -22.66 22.78 6.42
CA GLY A 498 -21.19 22.77 6.48
C GLY A 498 -20.61 21.66 7.34
N ARG A 499 -21.34 20.56 7.58
CA ARG A 499 -20.86 19.43 8.36
C ARG A 499 -19.67 18.77 7.67
N PRO A 500 -18.62 18.38 8.43
CA PRO A 500 -17.49 17.68 7.85
C PRO A 500 -17.93 16.43 7.06
N GLY A 501 -17.34 16.22 5.90
CA GLY A 501 -17.76 15.17 4.98
C GLY A 501 -16.63 14.33 4.39
N VAL A 502 -15.41 14.40 4.92
CA VAL A 502 -14.25 13.65 4.38
C VAL A 502 -14.44 12.14 4.50
N HIS A 503 -14.94 11.67 5.65
CA HIS A 503 -15.29 10.25 5.87
C HIS A 503 -16.29 9.75 4.81
N ALA A 504 -17.40 10.48 4.64
CA ALA A 504 -18.44 10.13 3.69
C ALA A 504 -17.94 10.16 2.25
N GLN A 505 -17.12 11.15 1.89
CA GLN A 505 -16.49 11.27 0.56
C GLN A 505 -15.60 10.07 0.25
N THR A 506 -14.71 9.70 1.17
CA THR A 506 -13.79 8.56 0.97
C THR A 506 -14.56 7.25 0.77
N LEU A 507 -15.57 7.00 1.60
CA LEU A 507 -16.40 5.80 1.47
C LEU A 507 -17.25 5.81 0.18
N ALA A 508 -17.70 6.98 -0.27
CA ALA A 508 -18.43 7.11 -1.52
C ALA A 508 -17.53 6.83 -2.73
N ALA A 509 -16.28 7.30 -2.73
CA ALA A 509 -15.31 6.99 -3.78
C ALA A 509 -15.03 5.47 -3.85
N TYR A 510 -14.80 4.81 -2.70
CA TYR A 510 -14.64 3.35 -2.65
C TYR A 510 -15.86 2.61 -3.20
N ARG A 511 -17.06 3.03 -2.78
CA ARG A 511 -18.31 2.45 -3.28
C ARG A 511 -18.44 2.61 -4.79
N LEU A 512 -18.11 3.77 -5.34
CA LEU A 512 -18.20 4.01 -6.78
C LEU A 512 -17.26 3.10 -7.56
N MET A 513 -15.99 2.96 -7.12
CA MET A 513 -15.05 2.02 -7.72
C MET A 513 -15.56 0.58 -7.66
N ALA A 514 -16.13 0.16 -6.52
CA ALA A 514 -16.68 -1.17 -6.34
C ALA A 514 -17.88 -1.43 -7.25
N GLU A 515 -18.85 -0.50 -7.34
CA GLU A 515 -20.03 -0.60 -8.22
C GLU A 515 -19.63 -0.69 -9.70
N LEU A 516 -18.65 0.09 -10.14
CA LEU A 516 -18.14 0.02 -11.52
C LEU A 516 -17.53 -1.35 -11.83
N LYS A 517 -16.71 -1.90 -10.91
CA LYS A 517 -16.13 -3.24 -11.08
C LYS A 517 -17.16 -4.37 -10.97
N GLU A 518 -18.21 -4.21 -10.16
CA GLU A 518 -19.31 -5.17 -10.10
C GLU A 518 -20.09 -5.23 -11.42
N GLY A 519 -20.36 -4.06 -12.03
CA GLY A 519 -20.98 -3.95 -13.33
C GLY A 519 -20.10 -4.40 -14.50
N HIS A 520 -18.77 -4.22 -14.36
CA HIS A 520 -17.76 -4.52 -15.38
C HIS A 520 -16.59 -5.31 -14.75
N PRO A 521 -16.75 -6.65 -14.57
CA PRO A 521 -15.77 -7.46 -13.81
C PRO A 521 -14.35 -7.50 -14.39
N ASP A 522 -14.20 -7.26 -15.68
CA ASP A 522 -12.90 -7.23 -16.38
C ASP A 522 -12.24 -5.83 -16.35
N LEU A 523 -12.92 -4.82 -15.81
CA LEU A 523 -12.41 -3.47 -15.70
C LEU A 523 -11.28 -3.39 -14.68
N GLU A 524 -10.14 -2.85 -15.09
CA GLU A 524 -9.05 -2.50 -14.18
C GLU A 524 -9.07 -1.01 -13.84
N ILE A 525 -8.80 -0.68 -12.58
CA ILE A 525 -8.73 0.70 -12.09
C ILE A 525 -7.32 0.98 -11.56
N GLU A 526 -6.70 2.07 -12.07
CA GLU A 526 -5.48 2.64 -11.51
C GLU A 526 -5.84 3.77 -10.54
N SER A 527 -5.30 3.73 -9.32
CA SER A 527 -5.33 4.87 -8.40
C SER A 527 -4.21 5.84 -8.74
N CYS A 528 -4.56 6.97 -9.34
CA CYS A 528 -3.74 8.17 -9.44
C CYS A 528 -4.26 9.22 -8.46
N SER A 529 -3.40 10.09 -7.96
CA SER A 529 -3.82 11.22 -7.13
C SER A 529 -2.72 12.28 -7.13
N SER A 530 -2.69 13.15 -8.13
CA SER A 530 -1.52 13.99 -8.43
C SER A 530 -0.25 13.12 -8.31
N GLY A 531 -0.15 12.09 -9.11
CA GLY A 531 0.87 11.05 -8.93
C GLY A 531 0.56 10.10 -7.79
N GLY A 532 1.49 9.95 -6.86
CA GLY A 532 1.49 8.95 -5.81
C GLY A 532 0.85 9.38 -4.48
N ALA A 533 -0.10 10.32 -4.46
CA ALA A 533 -0.70 10.80 -3.22
C ALA A 533 -1.91 9.98 -2.72
N ARG A 534 -2.29 8.88 -3.41
CA ARG A 534 -3.28 7.91 -2.92
C ARG A 534 -2.75 6.49 -3.13
N VAL A 535 -1.82 6.10 -2.25
CA VAL A 535 -1.18 4.79 -2.25
C VAL A 535 -1.31 4.18 -0.87
N ASP A 536 -2.33 3.38 -0.68
CA ASP A 536 -2.66 2.70 0.58
C ASP A 536 -3.45 1.40 0.31
N LEU A 537 -3.57 0.55 1.35
CA LEU A 537 -4.27 -0.72 1.23
C LEU A 537 -5.80 -0.56 1.22
N GLY A 538 -6.34 0.61 1.60
CA GLY A 538 -7.77 0.90 1.48
C GLY A 538 -8.19 1.05 0.03
N VAL A 539 -7.50 1.90 -0.75
CA VAL A 539 -7.83 2.05 -2.18
C VAL A 539 -7.56 0.77 -2.97
N LEU A 540 -6.55 -0.01 -2.57
CA LEU A 540 -6.23 -1.28 -3.24
C LEU A 540 -7.26 -2.39 -3.00
N GLU A 541 -8.26 -2.22 -2.12
CA GLU A 541 -9.43 -3.10 -2.09
C GLU A 541 -10.31 -2.91 -3.35
N HIS A 542 -10.14 -1.79 -4.07
CA HIS A 542 -10.96 -1.39 -5.21
C HIS A 542 -10.14 -1.17 -6.49
N ALA A 543 -8.84 -0.85 -6.38
CA ALA A 543 -7.95 -0.59 -7.50
C ALA A 543 -6.99 -1.75 -7.75
N ASP A 544 -6.53 -1.88 -9.00
CA ASP A 544 -5.65 -2.95 -9.48
C ASP A 544 -4.21 -2.50 -9.71
N ARG A 545 -3.94 -1.20 -9.56
CA ARG A 545 -2.66 -0.56 -9.77
C ARG A 545 -2.63 0.80 -9.07
N VAL A 546 -1.45 1.24 -8.67
CA VAL A 546 -1.20 2.60 -8.21
C VAL A 546 -0.24 3.32 -9.15
N TRP A 547 -0.51 4.61 -9.43
CA TRP A 547 0.46 5.49 -10.05
C TRP A 547 1.43 6.00 -8.98
N THR A 548 2.72 5.78 -9.16
CA THR A 548 3.70 6.03 -8.10
C THR A 548 4.11 7.48 -7.95
N SER A 549 4.11 8.23 -9.05
CA SER A 549 4.43 9.66 -9.11
C SER A 549 4.14 10.21 -10.50
N ASP A 550 3.81 11.49 -10.62
CA ASP A 550 3.78 12.20 -11.90
C ASP A 550 5.20 12.52 -12.40
N ASP A 551 6.19 12.53 -11.51
CA ASP A 551 7.58 12.62 -11.93
C ASP A 551 8.06 11.27 -12.45
N ILE A 552 8.28 11.16 -13.76
CA ILE A 552 8.80 9.95 -14.42
C ILE A 552 10.29 10.06 -14.78
N ASP A 553 11.00 11.06 -14.25
CA ASP A 553 12.47 11.13 -14.30
C ASP A 553 13.08 9.83 -13.73
N PRO A 554 13.87 9.08 -14.49
CA PRO A 554 14.36 7.76 -14.07
C PRO A 554 15.27 7.82 -12.85
N PHE A 555 15.99 8.92 -12.64
CA PHE A 555 16.85 9.11 -11.47
C PHE A 555 15.99 9.24 -10.19
N GLU A 556 14.95 10.06 -10.22
CA GLU A 556 14.02 10.22 -9.10
C GLU A 556 13.21 8.92 -8.86
N ARG A 557 12.80 8.25 -9.95
CA ARG A 557 12.06 6.99 -9.88
C ARG A 557 12.84 5.84 -9.23
N GLN A 558 14.16 5.79 -9.30
CA GLN A 558 14.96 4.81 -8.55
C GLN A 558 14.66 4.87 -7.05
N GLN A 559 14.62 6.08 -6.50
CA GLN A 559 14.30 6.30 -5.08
C GLN A 559 12.83 5.99 -4.79
N MET A 560 11.91 6.51 -5.59
CA MET A 560 10.48 6.35 -5.37
C MET A 560 10.04 4.88 -5.48
N HIS A 561 10.50 4.13 -6.48
CA HIS A 561 10.22 2.70 -6.62
C HIS A 561 10.77 1.90 -5.46
N ARG A 562 12.03 2.17 -5.07
CA ARG A 562 12.69 1.50 -3.95
C ARG A 562 11.86 1.55 -2.67
N TRP A 563 11.20 2.68 -2.38
CA TRP A 563 10.43 2.87 -1.15
C TRP A 563 8.94 2.61 -1.32
N THR A 564 8.38 2.74 -2.50
CA THR A 564 7.00 2.27 -2.79
C THR A 564 6.89 0.77 -2.56
N GLN A 565 7.92 0.02 -2.93
CA GLN A 565 8.02 -1.43 -2.70
C GLN A 565 8.07 -1.84 -1.22
N GLN A 566 8.12 -0.91 -0.27
CA GLN A 566 7.94 -1.24 1.15
C GLN A 566 6.51 -1.73 1.45
N LEU A 567 5.54 -1.33 0.65
CA LEU A 567 4.13 -1.70 0.78
C LEU A 567 3.58 -2.40 -0.47
N ILE A 568 3.93 -1.93 -1.66
CA ILE A 568 3.30 -2.28 -2.93
C ILE A 568 4.21 -3.20 -3.74
N PRO A 569 3.74 -4.39 -4.18
CA PRO A 569 4.53 -5.27 -5.05
C PRO A 569 4.66 -4.69 -6.46
N PRO A 570 5.70 -5.11 -7.21
CA PRO A 570 6.02 -4.53 -8.53
C PRO A 570 4.88 -4.54 -9.54
N GLU A 571 4.08 -5.59 -9.57
CA GLU A 571 2.95 -5.78 -10.50
C GLU A 571 1.79 -4.80 -10.30
N LEU A 572 1.72 -4.16 -9.13
CA LEU A 572 0.70 -3.14 -8.83
C LEU A 572 1.27 -1.71 -8.90
N MET A 573 2.54 -1.56 -9.27
CA MET A 573 3.25 -0.29 -9.27
C MET A 573 3.48 0.22 -10.69
N GLY A 574 2.78 1.27 -11.11
CA GLY A 574 2.94 1.90 -12.42
C GLY A 574 4.34 2.49 -12.61
N ALA A 575 5.03 2.07 -13.67
CA ALA A 575 6.38 2.48 -14.00
C ALA A 575 6.50 2.74 -15.51
N HIS A 576 6.60 4.02 -15.90
CA HIS A 576 6.61 4.41 -17.31
C HIS A 576 7.99 4.85 -17.79
N VAL A 577 8.28 4.54 -19.05
CA VAL A 577 9.42 5.07 -19.78
C VAL A 577 9.10 6.49 -20.21
N ALA A 578 9.84 7.46 -19.67
CA ALA A 578 9.70 8.87 -19.97
C ALA A 578 10.28 9.25 -21.35
N SER A 579 10.00 10.48 -21.79
CA SER A 579 10.71 11.13 -22.92
C SER A 579 12.21 11.32 -22.62
N GLY A 580 13.02 11.61 -23.65
CA GLY A 580 14.46 11.83 -23.51
C GLY A 580 14.81 12.95 -22.55
N VAL A 581 13.99 14.01 -22.54
CA VAL A 581 14.02 15.09 -21.56
C VAL A 581 12.82 14.92 -20.63
N SER A 582 13.07 14.77 -19.34
CA SER A 582 12.01 14.67 -18.35
C SER A 582 11.21 15.99 -18.27
N HIS A 583 9.88 15.89 -18.36
CA HIS A 583 9.00 17.07 -18.32
C HIS A 583 8.97 17.73 -16.94
N SER A 584 9.14 16.96 -15.86
CA SER A 584 9.12 17.47 -14.49
C SER A 584 10.44 18.13 -14.07
N THR A 585 11.58 17.53 -14.44
CA THR A 585 12.91 17.98 -13.95
C THR A 585 13.74 18.70 -14.99
N GLY A 586 13.46 18.52 -16.28
CA GLY A 586 14.27 19.04 -17.40
C GLY A 586 15.59 18.27 -17.60
N ARG A 587 15.86 17.17 -16.85
CA ARG A 587 17.04 16.34 -17.04
C ARG A 587 16.92 15.51 -18.31
N THR A 588 18.06 15.24 -18.93
CA THR A 588 18.15 14.39 -20.11
C THR A 588 18.79 13.05 -19.76
N HIS A 589 18.11 11.95 -20.09
CA HIS A 589 18.59 10.61 -19.85
C HIS A 589 18.55 9.75 -21.12
N THR A 590 19.46 8.80 -21.21
CA THR A 590 19.48 7.80 -22.29
C THR A 590 18.26 6.90 -22.19
N LEU A 591 17.80 6.35 -23.31
CA LEU A 591 16.71 5.36 -23.33
C LEU A 591 17.06 4.14 -22.48
N HIS A 592 18.32 3.70 -22.51
CA HIS A 592 18.85 2.65 -21.65
C HIS A 592 18.53 2.85 -20.16
N PHE A 593 18.75 4.06 -19.64
CA PHE A 593 18.48 4.34 -18.22
C PHE A 593 16.99 4.52 -17.93
N ARG A 594 16.25 5.19 -18.82
CA ARG A 594 14.79 5.37 -18.71
C ARG A 594 14.06 4.02 -18.69
N ALA A 595 14.31 3.17 -19.68
CA ALA A 595 13.68 1.86 -19.81
C ALA A 595 14.17 0.88 -18.73
N GLY A 596 15.48 0.84 -18.47
CA GLY A 596 16.07 -0.01 -17.44
C GLY A 596 15.58 0.29 -16.02
N THR A 597 15.11 1.54 -15.75
CA THR A 597 14.44 1.90 -14.51
C THR A 597 12.98 1.45 -14.50
N ALA A 598 12.27 1.57 -15.61
CA ALA A 598 10.83 1.30 -15.69
C ALA A 598 10.47 -0.20 -15.70
N VAL A 599 11.31 -1.08 -16.27
CA VAL A 599 10.99 -2.50 -16.49
C VAL A 599 10.70 -3.30 -15.23
N TRP A 600 11.01 -2.79 -14.05
CA TRP A 600 10.85 -3.48 -12.76
C TRP A 600 9.45 -3.41 -12.17
N GLY A 601 8.59 -2.53 -12.66
CA GLY A 601 7.20 -2.40 -12.25
C GLY A 601 6.23 -2.89 -13.31
N HIS A 602 4.95 -2.49 -13.20
CA HIS A 602 3.99 -2.63 -14.28
C HIS A 602 4.34 -1.64 -15.38
N LEU A 603 5.08 -2.13 -16.40
CA LEU A 603 5.70 -1.32 -17.43
C LEU A 603 4.67 -0.52 -18.23
N GLY A 604 4.99 0.73 -18.47
CA GLY A 604 4.31 1.59 -19.42
C GLY A 604 5.26 2.53 -20.14
N ILE A 605 4.70 3.33 -21.02
CA ILE A 605 5.38 4.37 -21.79
C ILE A 605 4.54 5.63 -21.70
N GLU A 606 5.19 6.77 -21.46
CA GLU A 606 4.55 8.09 -21.45
C GLU A 606 5.46 9.07 -22.18
N TRP A 607 5.50 8.90 -23.50
CA TRP A 607 6.39 9.59 -24.40
C TRP A 607 5.75 9.69 -25.78
N ASP A 608 5.95 10.82 -26.49
CA ASP A 608 5.54 10.96 -27.89
C ASP A 608 6.41 10.09 -28.82
N LEU A 609 6.03 8.84 -29.01
CA LEU A 609 6.75 7.86 -29.84
C LEU A 609 6.82 8.26 -31.32
N THR A 610 6.04 9.25 -31.77
CA THR A 610 6.14 9.77 -33.14
C THR A 610 7.43 10.56 -33.35
N GLN A 611 8.07 10.99 -32.26
CA GLN A 611 9.35 11.72 -32.24
C GLN A 611 10.56 10.77 -32.09
N ALA A 612 10.34 9.49 -31.79
CA ALA A 612 11.41 8.51 -31.66
C ALA A 612 12.02 8.20 -33.03
N ASP A 613 13.34 8.19 -33.10
CA ASP A 613 14.07 7.73 -34.28
C ASP A 613 14.06 6.19 -34.40
N GLU A 614 14.64 5.66 -35.48
CA GLU A 614 14.66 4.21 -35.75
C GLU A 614 15.50 3.45 -34.70
N GLN A 615 16.59 4.05 -34.23
CA GLN A 615 17.44 3.46 -33.19
C GLN A 615 16.72 3.40 -31.84
N GLU A 616 16.09 4.48 -31.41
CA GLU A 616 15.29 4.51 -30.18
C GLU A 616 14.11 3.54 -30.23
N SER A 617 13.42 3.46 -31.39
CA SER A 617 12.31 2.53 -31.57
C SER A 617 12.77 1.06 -31.47
N THR A 618 13.93 0.74 -32.01
CA THR A 618 14.54 -0.60 -31.96
C THR A 618 14.95 -0.94 -30.51
N GLU A 619 15.65 -0.04 -29.83
CA GLU A 619 16.07 -0.23 -28.44
C GLU A 619 14.87 -0.34 -27.50
N LEU A 620 13.81 0.47 -27.69
CA LEU A 620 12.58 0.37 -26.90
C LEU A 620 11.88 -0.98 -27.07
N LEU A 621 11.83 -1.49 -28.31
CA LEU A 621 11.29 -2.83 -28.59
C LEU A 621 12.09 -3.93 -27.87
N GLU A 622 13.42 -3.84 -27.82
CA GLU A 622 14.26 -4.77 -27.05
C GLU A 622 13.92 -4.73 -25.55
N TRP A 623 13.73 -3.56 -24.97
CA TRP A 623 13.34 -3.40 -23.57
C TRP A 623 11.93 -3.91 -23.28
N VAL A 624 10.98 -3.66 -24.15
CA VAL A 624 9.60 -4.19 -24.03
C VAL A 624 9.61 -5.72 -24.15
N SER A 625 10.39 -6.28 -25.09
CA SER A 625 10.55 -7.73 -25.23
C SER A 625 11.19 -8.34 -23.99
N PHE A 626 12.27 -7.75 -23.48
CA PHE A 626 12.89 -8.15 -22.22
C PHE A 626 11.89 -8.19 -21.07
N HIS A 627 11.07 -7.12 -20.91
CA HIS A 627 10.04 -7.10 -19.88
C HIS A 627 9.03 -8.24 -20.05
N LYS A 628 8.52 -8.47 -21.26
CA LYS A 628 7.55 -9.53 -21.54
C LYS A 628 8.11 -10.93 -21.25
N ASP A 629 9.37 -11.17 -21.58
CA ASP A 629 10.05 -12.46 -21.35
C ASP A 629 10.24 -12.71 -19.84
N HIS A 630 10.53 -11.67 -19.07
CA HIS A 630 10.83 -11.77 -17.64
C HIS A 630 9.68 -11.32 -16.73
N ARG A 631 8.54 -10.76 -17.24
CA ARG A 631 7.50 -10.16 -16.39
C ARG A 631 6.90 -11.11 -15.37
N ARG A 632 6.88 -12.43 -15.65
CA ARG A 632 6.45 -13.40 -14.66
C ARG A 632 7.36 -13.39 -13.42
N LEU A 633 8.67 -13.42 -13.61
CA LEU A 633 9.64 -13.33 -12.51
C LEU A 633 9.58 -11.96 -11.83
N LEU A 634 9.55 -10.87 -12.61
CA LEU A 634 9.48 -9.49 -12.11
C LEU A 634 8.26 -9.26 -11.22
N HIS A 635 7.10 -9.84 -11.59
CA HIS A 635 5.81 -9.60 -10.93
C HIS A 635 5.44 -10.61 -9.85
N THR A 636 6.10 -11.79 -9.78
CA THR A 636 5.80 -12.80 -8.75
C THR A 636 6.99 -13.10 -7.85
N GLY A 637 8.17 -12.59 -8.19
CA GLY A 637 9.39 -12.77 -7.41
C GLY A 637 9.35 -12.00 -6.08
N ARG A 638 10.15 -12.47 -5.14
CA ARG A 638 10.44 -11.76 -3.90
C ARG A 638 11.38 -10.60 -4.18
N VAL A 639 10.99 -9.40 -3.82
CA VAL A 639 11.82 -8.21 -3.95
C VAL A 639 13.00 -8.27 -2.99
N ILE A 640 14.18 -7.95 -3.49
CA ILE A 640 15.42 -7.85 -2.72
C ILE A 640 16.04 -6.48 -2.98
N ARG A 641 16.37 -5.76 -1.91
CA ARG A 641 17.04 -4.46 -1.96
C ARG A 641 18.36 -4.53 -1.20
N LEU A 642 19.39 -3.90 -1.73
CA LEU A 642 20.69 -3.88 -1.07
C LEU A 642 20.82 -2.65 -0.18
N ASP A 643 21.34 -2.86 1.03
CA ASP A 643 21.89 -1.77 1.84
C ASP A 643 23.18 -1.31 1.16
N ALA A 644 23.26 -0.01 0.83
CA ALA A 644 24.36 0.52 0.05
C ALA A 644 25.69 0.43 0.79
N VAL A 645 26.70 -0.15 0.14
CA VAL A 645 28.10 -0.07 0.60
C VAL A 645 28.66 1.32 0.32
N ASP A 646 28.25 1.90 -0.81
CA ASP A 646 28.53 3.28 -1.24
C ASP A 646 27.22 3.85 -1.80
N PRO A 647 26.75 5.04 -1.41
CA PRO A 647 25.52 5.63 -1.90
C PRO A 647 25.50 5.87 -3.42
N ALA A 648 26.67 5.92 -4.07
CA ALA A 648 26.79 6.02 -5.52
C ALA A 648 26.32 4.76 -6.26
N LEU A 649 26.22 3.62 -5.57
CA LEU A 649 25.80 2.37 -6.17
C LEU A 649 24.52 1.86 -5.51
N GLN A 650 23.50 1.65 -6.32
CA GLN A 650 22.26 1.02 -5.86
C GLN A 650 22.12 -0.38 -6.47
N MET A 651 21.43 -1.26 -5.77
CA MET A 651 21.07 -2.57 -6.27
C MET A 651 19.69 -2.97 -5.75
N HIS A 652 18.90 -3.55 -6.62
CA HIS A 652 17.67 -4.26 -6.28
C HIS A 652 17.47 -5.44 -7.23
N GLY A 653 16.56 -6.32 -6.91
CA GLY A 653 16.25 -7.45 -7.76
C GLY A 653 15.00 -8.19 -7.30
N VAL A 654 14.70 -9.25 -8.03
CA VAL A 654 13.64 -10.20 -7.71
C VAL A 654 14.19 -11.62 -7.75
N VAL A 655 13.76 -12.44 -6.79
CA VAL A 655 14.13 -13.85 -6.69
C VAL A 655 12.87 -14.68 -6.72
N ARG A 656 12.81 -15.69 -7.60
CA ARG A 656 11.68 -16.62 -7.69
C ARG A 656 11.48 -17.35 -6.36
N ALA A 657 10.24 -17.70 -6.03
CA ALA A 657 9.89 -18.34 -4.74
C ALA A 657 10.67 -19.64 -4.46
N ASP A 658 10.98 -20.44 -5.50
CA ASP A 658 11.81 -21.65 -5.39
C ASP A 658 13.31 -21.39 -5.41
N ARG A 659 13.72 -20.11 -5.48
CA ARG A 659 15.10 -19.62 -5.51
C ARG A 659 15.93 -20.12 -6.69
N ARG A 660 15.30 -20.66 -7.75
CA ARG A 660 16.02 -21.18 -8.92
C ARG A 660 16.39 -20.12 -9.94
N GLU A 661 15.73 -18.97 -9.88
CA GLU A 661 15.89 -17.89 -10.85
C GLU A 661 15.86 -16.54 -10.16
N ALA A 662 16.66 -15.60 -10.61
CA ALA A 662 16.69 -14.24 -10.09
C ALA A 662 17.13 -13.23 -11.15
N LEU A 663 16.66 -11.99 -11.01
CA LEU A 663 17.17 -10.82 -11.73
C LEU A 663 17.65 -9.78 -10.72
N PHE A 664 18.80 -9.17 -10.98
CA PHE A 664 19.35 -8.08 -10.19
C PHE A 664 19.81 -6.92 -11.08
N ALA A 665 19.34 -5.70 -10.77
CA ALA A 665 19.87 -4.47 -11.34
C ALA A 665 21.01 -3.94 -10.46
N ILE A 666 22.09 -3.52 -11.10
CA ILE A 666 23.19 -2.75 -10.50
C ILE A 666 23.17 -1.38 -11.16
N ILE A 667 23.01 -0.32 -10.40
CA ILE A 667 22.74 1.03 -10.87
C ILE A 667 23.83 1.97 -10.37
N GLY A 668 24.49 2.70 -11.29
CA GLY A 668 25.34 3.85 -10.96
C GLY A 668 24.47 5.08 -10.74
N ALA A 669 24.28 5.48 -9.49
CA ALA A 669 23.49 6.66 -9.12
C ALA A 669 24.33 7.94 -9.05
N ALA A 670 25.63 7.81 -8.77
CA ALA A 670 26.58 8.91 -8.66
C ALA A 670 28.02 8.42 -8.93
N LEU A 671 29.00 9.31 -8.88
CA LEU A 671 30.40 8.90 -8.83
C LEU A 671 30.72 8.37 -7.41
N PRO A 672 31.35 7.20 -7.29
CA PRO A 672 31.69 6.64 -5.99
C PRO A 672 32.83 7.37 -5.31
N ASP A 673 32.81 7.41 -3.97
CA ASP A 673 33.89 8.02 -3.17
C ASP A 673 35.18 7.19 -3.23
N VAL A 674 35.08 5.89 -3.48
CA VAL A 674 36.21 4.96 -3.55
C VAL A 674 36.13 4.06 -4.79
N GLU A 675 37.28 3.72 -5.34
CA GLU A 675 37.40 2.81 -6.48
C GLU A 675 38.51 1.77 -6.21
N PRO A 676 38.20 0.46 -6.32
CA PRO A 676 36.87 -0.15 -6.58
C PRO A 676 35.93 -0.06 -5.37
N ILE A 677 34.61 0.01 -5.65
CA ILE A 677 33.54 0.18 -4.64
C ILE A 677 33.49 -0.97 -3.61
N GLY A 678 33.92 -2.16 -4.00
CA GLY A 678 33.85 -3.35 -3.13
C GLY A 678 32.92 -4.44 -3.66
N ARG A 679 32.44 -5.28 -2.75
CA ARG A 679 31.66 -6.47 -3.11
C ARG A 679 30.16 -6.26 -2.85
N LEU A 680 29.35 -6.71 -3.81
CA LEU A 680 27.91 -6.77 -3.74
C LEU A 680 27.49 -8.20 -3.32
N ARG A 681 26.62 -8.31 -2.34
CA ARG A 681 26.03 -9.59 -1.91
C ARG A 681 24.66 -9.75 -2.55
N LEU A 682 24.54 -10.74 -3.45
CA LEU A 682 23.25 -11.07 -4.09
C LEU A 682 22.45 -11.98 -3.15
N ARG A 683 21.57 -11.37 -2.35
CA ARG A 683 20.80 -12.06 -1.29
C ARG A 683 19.55 -12.76 -1.85
N GLY A 684 18.92 -13.61 -1.03
CA GLY A 684 17.67 -14.31 -1.34
C GLY A 684 17.82 -15.63 -2.11
N LEU A 685 19.02 -15.97 -2.53
CA LEU A 685 19.35 -17.19 -3.29
C LEU A 685 19.36 -18.43 -2.37
N GLU A 686 19.39 -19.63 -2.97
CA GLU A 686 19.61 -20.88 -2.21
C GLU A 686 21.11 -21.14 -2.09
N PRO A 687 21.68 -21.23 -0.85
CA PRO A 687 23.12 -21.39 -0.65
C PRO A 687 23.72 -22.62 -1.34
N GLU A 688 22.94 -23.70 -1.43
CA GLU A 688 23.40 -24.99 -1.95
C GLU A 688 23.29 -25.10 -3.49
N PHE A 689 22.63 -24.14 -4.14
CA PHE A 689 22.56 -24.13 -5.61
C PHE A 689 23.82 -23.47 -6.22
N SER A 690 24.19 -23.92 -7.40
CA SER A 690 25.08 -23.20 -8.31
C SER A 690 24.26 -22.41 -9.30
N TYR A 691 24.62 -21.16 -9.52
CA TYR A 691 23.91 -20.28 -10.45
C TYR A 691 24.79 -19.90 -11.61
N ARG A 692 24.24 -20.00 -12.83
CA ARG A 692 24.80 -19.34 -14.01
C ARG A 692 24.38 -17.88 -13.96
N VAL A 693 25.38 -17.00 -13.90
CA VAL A 693 25.19 -15.55 -13.88
C VAL A 693 25.45 -15.01 -15.28
N GLN A 694 24.52 -14.29 -15.86
CA GLN A 694 24.60 -13.70 -17.20
C GLN A 694 24.23 -12.23 -17.15
N ASP A 695 24.89 -11.41 -17.93
CA ASP A 695 24.48 -10.02 -18.20
C ASP A 695 23.45 -10.04 -19.34
N VAL A 696 22.22 -9.69 -19.01
CA VAL A 696 21.08 -9.75 -19.94
C VAL A 696 20.53 -8.37 -20.28
N THR A 697 21.29 -7.32 -19.98
CA THR A 697 20.86 -5.94 -20.19
C THR A 697 20.61 -5.68 -21.68
N PRO A 698 19.42 -5.25 -22.10
CA PRO A 698 19.15 -4.87 -23.48
C PRO A 698 20.04 -3.72 -23.96
N GLY A 699 20.27 -3.64 -25.26
CA GLY A 699 21.03 -2.59 -25.91
C GLY A 699 22.55 -2.67 -25.72
N ALA A 700 23.25 -1.65 -26.19
CA ALA A 700 24.71 -1.56 -26.09
C ALA A 700 25.16 -1.25 -24.63
N ALA A 701 26.38 -1.69 -24.31
CA ALA A 701 26.95 -1.34 -23.01
C ALA A 701 27.12 0.20 -22.88
N PRO A 702 26.75 0.78 -21.74
CA PRO A 702 26.84 2.22 -21.54
C PRO A 702 28.29 2.71 -21.56
N HIS A 703 28.46 3.97 -21.93
CA HIS A 703 29.79 4.61 -21.93
C HIS A 703 30.39 4.54 -20.52
N GLY A 704 31.70 4.23 -20.45
CA GLY A 704 32.44 4.17 -19.18
C GLY A 704 32.22 2.89 -18.37
N PHE A 705 31.47 1.91 -18.84
CA PHE A 705 31.33 0.62 -18.17
C PHE A 705 32.67 -0.14 -18.12
N ARG A 706 33.15 -0.45 -16.90
CA ARG A 706 34.38 -1.26 -16.69
C ARG A 706 34.04 -2.54 -15.95
N ARG A 707 34.38 -3.66 -16.56
CA ARG A 707 34.06 -5.01 -16.08
C ARG A 707 35.12 -5.46 -15.07
N PRO A 708 34.72 -6.00 -13.90
CA PRO A 708 35.66 -6.77 -13.08
C PRO A 708 35.95 -8.13 -13.74
N PRO A 709 37.08 -8.80 -13.42
CA PRO A 709 37.48 -10.05 -14.08
C PRO A 709 36.47 -11.21 -14.00
N TRP A 710 35.60 -11.21 -13.00
CA TRP A 710 34.56 -12.23 -12.83
C TRP A 710 33.31 -11.96 -13.69
N TRP A 711 33.16 -10.74 -14.25
CA TRP A 711 31.95 -10.35 -14.98
C TRP A 711 31.61 -11.35 -16.08
N PRO A 712 30.37 -11.82 -16.16
CA PRO A 712 30.02 -12.87 -17.10
C PRO A 712 30.24 -12.43 -18.56
N GLU A 713 30.95 -13.29 -19.29
CA GLU A 713 31.00 -13.24 -20.75
C GLU A 713 29.77 -13.99 -21.31
N GLU A 714 29.67 -14.16 -22.63
CA GLU A 714 28.51 -14.78 -23.30
C GLU A 714 28.13 -16.16 -22.74
N GLN A 715 29.09 -16.94 -22.23
CA GLN A 715 28.83 -18.24 -21.62
C GLN A 715 28.34 -18.16 -20.17
N GLY A 716 28.38 -16.98 -19.55
CA GLY A 716 28.04 -16.76 -18.13
C GLY A 716 29.14 -17.25 -17.17
N ALA A 717 29.10 -16.75 -15.95
CA ALA A 717 29.92 -17.24 -14.83
C ALA A 717 29.09 -18.18 -13.95
N VAL A 718 29.70 -19.29 -13.47
CA VAL A 718 29.01 -20.20 -12.53
C VAL A 718 29.53 -19.96 -11.12
N LEU A 719 28.64 -19.57 -10.20
CA LEU A 719 28.96 -19.24 -8.82
C LEU A 719 27.93 -19.89 -7.87
N SER A 720 28.37 -20.37 -6.70
CA SER A 720 27.42 -20.91 -5.74
C SER A 720 26.62 -19.80 -5.04
N GLY A 721 25.37 -20.10 -4.70
CA GLY A 721 24.53 -19.18 -3.94
C GLY A 721 25.15 -18.76 -2.62
N ARG A 722 25.90 -19.68 -1.96
CA ARG A 722 26.67 -19.38 -0.75
C ARG A 722 27.73 -18.29 -1.00
N VAL A 723 28.49 -18.37 -2.09
CA VAL A 723 29.49 -17.35 -2.45
C VAL A 723 28.81 -16.03 -2.76
N LEU A 724 27.74 -16.04 -3.57
CA LEU A 724 27.01 -14.84 -3.97
C LEU A 724 26.41 -14.09 -2.78
N GLN A 725 25.87 -14.81 -1.79
CA GLN A 725 25.20 -14.19 -0.63
C GLN A 725 26.15 -13.80 0.50
N THR A 726 27.19 -14.62 0.75
CA THR A 726 28.05 -14.46 1.94
C THR A 726 29.28 -13.63 1.63
N VAL A 727 29.99 -13.97 0.54
CA VAL A 727 31.21 -13.29 0.11
C VAL A 727 30.91 -12.11 -0.80
N GLY A 728 29.98 -12.31 -1.73
CA GLY A 728 29.65 -11.36 -2.77
C GLY A 728 30.67 -11.30 -3.90
N VAL A 729 30.38 -10.51 -4.90
CA VAL A 729 31.18 -10.28 -6.11
C VAL A 729 31.56 -8.81 -6.22
N HIS A 730 32.74 -8.52 -6.79
CA HIS A 730 33.12 -7.13 -7.00
C HIS A 730 32.14 -6.41 -7.92
N ALA A 731 31.72 -5.21 -7.52
CA ALA A 731 30.89 -4.36 -8.34
C ALA A 731 31.60 -3.96 -9.64
N PRO A 732 30.89 -3.85 -10.77
CA PRO A 732 31.42 -3.16 -11.94
C PRO A 732 31.56 -1.67 -11.64
N TRP A 733 32.41 -0.97 -12.39
CA TRP A 733 32.35 0.47 -12.42
C TRP A 733 31.27 0.92 -13.43
N LEU A 734 30.34 1.72 -12.95
CA LEU A 734 29.25 2.29 -13.73
C LEU A 734 29.34 3.82 -13.66
N ALA A 735 29.18 4.48 -14.80
CA ALA A 735 28.98 5.92 -14.81
C ALA A 735 27.62 6.26 -14.17
N PRO A 736 27.44 7.50 -13.64
CA PRO A 736 26.12 7.95 -13.20
C PRO A 736 25.07 7.75 -14.32
N ASP A 737 23.82 7.50 -13.88
CA ASP A 737 22.66 7.29 -14.76
C ASP A 737 22.84 6.14 -15.75
N THR A 738 23.50 5.07 -15.30
CA THR A 738 23.64 3.83 -16.05
C THR A 738 23.32 2.63 -15.19
N LEU A 739 22.97 1.51 -15.82
CA LEU A 739 22.68 0.26 -15.11
C LEU A 739 23.09 -0.97 -15.89
N ARG A 740 23.20 -2.11 -15.18
CA ARG A 740 23.33 -3.45 -15.76
C ARG A 740 22.38 -4.40 -15.05
N ILE A 741 21.84 -5.37 -15.79
CA ILE A 741 20.93 -6.40 -15.28
C ILE A 741 21.58 -7.76 -15.37
N LEU A 742 21.70 -8.43 -14.24
CA LEU A 742 22.19 -9.80 -14.14
C LEU A 742 21.02 -10.77 -14.01
N HIS A 743 20.97 -11.79 -14.85
CA HIS A 743 20.10 -12.94 -14.72
C HIS A 743 20.87 -14.10 -14.09
N LEU A 744 20.27 -14.74 -13.11
CA LEU A 744 20.81 -15.89 -12.41
C LEU A 744 19.85 -17.06 -12.61
N ASP A 745 20.37 -18.17 -13.12
CA ASP A 745 19.62 -19.40 -13.29
C ASP A 745 20.34 -20.57 -12.64
N ALA A 746 19.61 -21.34 -11.79
CA ALA A 746 20.18 -22.46 -11.08
C ALA A 746 20.57 -23.57 -12.06
N THR A 747 21.84 -23.94 -12.05
CA THR A 747 22.33 -25.06 -12.87
C THR A 747 21.92 -26.39 -12.23
N PRO A 748 21.57 -27.41 -13.02
CA PRO A 748 21.41 -28.77 -12.51
C PRO A 748 22.70 -29.18 -11.78
N GLY A 749 22.57 -29.67 -10.55
CA GLY A 749 23.69 -30.19 -9.76
C GLY A 749 24.20 -31.53 -10.28
#